data_bcf96a67cda8b64c66519e1ae5767b3c
#
_entry.id   bcf96a67cda8b64c66519e1ae5767b3c
#
_cell.length_a   1.000
_cell.length_b   1.000
_cell.length_c   1.000
_cell.angle_alpha   90.00
_cell.angle_beta   90.00
_cell.angle_gamma   90.00
#
_symmetry.space_group_name_H-M   'P 1'
#
loop_
_entity.id
_entity.type
_entity.pdbx_description
1 polymer ?
#
loop_
_entity_poly.entity_id
_entity_poly.type
_entity_poly.pdbx_seq_one_letter_code
_entity_poly.pdbx_strand_id
1 'polypeptide(L)'
;MAAKGAHGSHLKVESELERCRAEGHWDRMPELVRQLQALPGPGGGGGRRPSPGAAATAPDADDFGKLLLAEALLEQCLKENHAKIKDSIPLPEKNEPKMNEARNHLSSILNHGRLSPQYLCEAMLIQGKLHYVEGSYRDAISMYARAGIDDMSMENKPLYQMRLLAEAFVIKGLSLERLPNSIASRHRLTEREEEVITCFERASWIAQVFLQELEKITNNTTSRHLKGSHPVDYELTYFLEAALQSAYVTNLKKGNIVKGMRELREVLRTVETKATQNFKVMAAKHLAGVLLHSLSEECYWSPLSHPLPEFMSKEENSFITQALRKPHLYEGDNLYCPKDNIEEALLLLLISESMATRDVVLSRAPEQEEDRAVSLRNAAAIYDLLSITLGRRGQYVMLSECLERAMKFAFEEFHLWYQVALSMVACGKSAYAVSLLRECMKLRPSDPTVPLMAAKVCIGSLHWLEEAERFAMMVIDLREEAGEFLSKGYLALGLTYSLQATDATLKSKQDELHRKALQTLQRAQQLAPGDPQVILYVSLQLALVRQISSAIEQLQEALKVCRDDANALHLLALLFSAQKHYQHALDVINMAITEYPENFSLMFSKVKLEQVLKGPEEALVTCRQMLRLWQTLYSFSQLGGLEKDGSLGEGVTLKKQSGMHLTLPDAHDADSGSRRASSIAASRLEEAMSELTVPSSVLKQGPVQLWTTLEQIWLQAAELFMEQRHLKEAGFCIQEAAGLFPTSHSVLYMRGRLAEMKGSLEEAKQLYKEALTVNPDGVRIMHSLKEAETQSQAPEIQYSRFRFSAHASRSSPSPSGDSGQGRDVLDTGPKHPVAGTRASPGQGQANLSWVQGKPVQEAGV
;
A
#
# COMPACT_ATOMS: atom_id res chain seq x y z
N MET A 1 -52.35 -16.87 -50.44
CA MET A 1 -52.10 -16.55 -49.04
C MET A 1 -51.16 -17.59 -48.34
N ALA A 2 -51.24 -18.86 -48.68
CA ALA A 2 -50.39 -19.87 -48.07
C ALA A 2 -48.84 -19.70 -48.32
N ALA A 3 -48.45 -19.25 -49.52
CA ALA A 3 -47.01 -19.03 -49.83
C ALA A 3 -46.38 -17.86 -49.09
N LYS A 4 -47.13 -16.78 -48.75
CA LYS A 4 -46.63 -15.67 -47.91
C LYS A 4 -46.51 -16.06 -46.45
N GLY A 5 -47.33 -17.00 -45.95
CA GLY A 5 -47.22 -17.53 -44.58
C GLY A 5 -46.03 -18.44 -44.41
N ALA A 6 -45.75 -19.29 -45.37
CA ALA A 6 -44.58 -20.21 -45.32
C ALA A 6 -43.24 -19.47 -45.37
N HIS A 7 -43.10 -18.43 -46.20
CA HIS A 7 -41.90 -17.58 -46.26
C HIS A 7 -41.72 -16.77 -44.98
N GLY A 8 -42.79 -16.28 -44.36
CA GLY A 8 -42.71 -15.59 -43.05
C GLY A 8 -42.33 -16.52 -41.90
N SER A 9 -42.66 -17.81 -41.95
CA SER A 9 -42.24 -18.81 -40.94
C SER A 9 -40.79 -19.21 -41.11
N HIS A 10 -40.29 -19.33 -42.33
CA HIS A 10 -38.85 -19.62 -42.59
C HIS A 10 -37.93 -18.53 -42.09
N LEU A 11 -38.26 -17.26 -42.42
CA LEU A 11 -37.51 -16.10 -41.93
C LEU A 11 -37.51 -15.98 -40.41
N LYS A 12 -38.59 -16.37 -39.73
CA LYS A 12 -38.66 -16.38 -38.27
C LYS A 12 -37.73 -17.40 -37.64
N VAL A 13 -37.70 -18.64 -38.21
CA VAL A 13 -36.81 -19.70 -37.70
C VAL A 13 -35.36 -19.35 -37.98
N GLU A 14 -35.04 -18.81 -39.15
CA GLU A 14 -33.66 -18.32 -39.42
C GLU A 14 -33.23 -17.23 -38.47
N SER A 15 -34.07 -16.22 -38.23
CA SER A 15 -33.75 -15.15 -37.25
C SER A 15 -33.60 -15.67 -35.83
N GLU A 16 -34.36 -16.69 -35.42
CA GLU A 16 -34.23 -17.33 -34.14
C GLU A 16 -32.93 -18.18 -34.05
N LEU A 17 -32.56 -18.86 -35.14
CA LEU A 17 -31.27 -19.58 -35.21
C LEU A 17 -30.07 -18.64 -35.11
N GLU A 18 -30.11 -17.51 -35.85
CA GLU A 18 -29.05 -16.50 -35.76
C GLU A 18 -28.94 -15.93 -34.33
N ARG A 19 -30.10 -15.72 -33.70
CA ARG A 19 -30.14 -15.27 -32.31
C ARG A 19 -29.56 -16.31 -31.37
N CYS A 20 -29.95 -17.57 -31.48
CA CYS A 20 -29.40 -18.67 -30.66
C CYS A 20 -27.90 -18.83 -30.84
N ARG A 21 -27.39 -18.67 -32.06
CA ARG A 21 -25.94 -18.68 -32.35
C ARG A 21 -25.20 -17.49 -31.69
N ALA A 22 -25.82 -16.29 -31.69
CA ALA A 22 -25.23 -15.11 -31.06
C ALA A 22 -25.26 -15.18 -29.54
N GLU A 23 -26.38 -15.65 -28.96
CA GLU A 23 -26.63 -15.73 -27.52
C GLU A 23 -26.07 -17.02 -26.86
N GLY A 24 -25.59 -18.01 -27.63
CA GLY A 24 -25.01 -19.27 -27.13
C GLY A 24 -26.04 -20.30 -26.65
N HIS A 25 -27.28 -20.26 -27.11
CA HIS A 25 -28.34 -21.20 -26.76
C HIS A 25 -28.28 -22.52 -27.54
N TRP A 26 -27.21 -23.25 -27.35
CA TRP A 26 -26.86 -24.46 -28.14
C TRP A 26 -27.82 -25.61 -27.94
N ASP A 27 -28.46 -25.73 -26.79
CA ASP A 27 -29.39 -26.81 -26.46
C ASP A 27 -30.70 -26.73 -27.31
N ARG A 28 -31.05 -25.54 -27.76
CA ARG A 28 -32.26 -25.29 -28.60
C ARG A 28 -31.99 -25.49 -30.08
N MET A 29 -30.74 -25.47 -30.51
CA MET A 29 -30.34 -25.52 -31.90
C MET A 29 -30.84 -26.78 -32.64
N PRO A 30 -30.71 -28.01 -32.10
CA PRO A 30 -31.15 -29.22 -32.80
C PRO A 30 -32.63 -29.21 -33.13
N GLU A 31 -33.46 -28.62 -32.25
CA GLU A 31 -34.90 -28.54 -32.47
C GLU A 31 -35.24 -27.50 -33.56
N LEU A 32 -34.60 -26.35 -33.53
CA LEU A 32 -34.77 -25.30 -34.52
C LEU A 32 -34.29 -25.76 -35.92
N VAL A 33 -33.20 -26.52 -35.98
CA VAL A 33 -32.71 -27.13 -37.24
C VAL A 33 -33.75 -28.11 -37.79
N ARG A 34 -34.38 -28.98 -36.96
CA ARG A 34 -35.46 -29.85 -37.39
C ARG A 34 -36.66 -29.09 -37.91
N GLN A 35 -37.03 -27.99 -37.28
CA GLN A 35 -38.11 -27.12 -37.74
C GLN A 35 -37.77 -26.45 -39.09
N LEU A 36 -36.53 -26.00 -39.28
CA LEU A 36 -36.04 -25.44 -40.53
C LEU A 36 -36.12 -26.47 -41.67
N GLN A 37 -35.70 -27.71 -41.43
CA GLN A 37 -35.76 -28.81 -42.42
C GLN A 37 -37.17 -29.26 -42.75
N ALA A 38 -38.12 -29.11 -41.81
CA ALA A 38 -39.51 -29.43 -42.01
C ALA A 38 -40.31 -28.36 -42.82
N LEU A 39 -39.78 -27.16 -42.94
CA LEU A 39 -40.41 -26.07 -43.66
C LEU A 39 -40.12 -26.20 -45.18
N PRO A 40 -41.14 -26.00 -46.07
CA PRO A 40 -40.93 -26.04 -47.52
C PRO A 40 -40.01 -24.87 -47.94
N GLY A 41 -38.96 -25.20 -48.69
CA GLY A 41 -37.95 -24.24 -49.14
C GLY A 41 -38.54 -23.07 -49.96
N PRO A 42 -37.89 -21.90 -50.00
CA PRO A 42 -38.42 -20.69 -50.63
C PRO A 42 -38.56 -20.71 -52.17
N GLY A 43 -38.28 -21.86 -52.82
CA GLY A 43 -38.34 -22.02 -54.28
C GLY A 43 -39.52 -22.77 -54.89
N GLY A 44 -40.54 -23.08 -54.09
CA GLY A 44 -41.72 -23.90 -54.58
C GLY A 44 -42.96 -23.14 -55.00
N GLY A 45 -42.85 -22.15 -55.88
CA GLY A 45 -43.98 -21.46 -56.44
C GLY A 45 -44.17 -21.72 -57.92
N GLY A 46 -44.83 -22.81 -58.31
CA GLY A 46 -45.22 -23.05 -59.73
C GLY A 46 -45.56 -24.51 -60.05
N GLY A 47 -46.86 -24.82 -60.04
CA GLY A 47 -47.50 -26.04 -60.33
C GLY A 47 -46.85 -27.05 -61.28
N ARG A 48 -46.44 -28.17 -60.72
CA ARG A 48 -46.46 -29.53 -61.25
C ARG A 48 -46.37 -30.51 -60.10
N ARG A 49 -47.36 -31.42 -60.00
CA ARG A 49 -47.34 -32.54 -59.08
C ARG A 49 -46.10 -33.36 -59.34
N PRO A 50 -45.19 -33.61 -58.35
CA PRO A 50 -44.14 -34.57 -58.47
C PRO A 50 -44.76 -36.00 -58.36
N SER A 51 -44.29 -36.89 -59.18
CA SER A 51 -44.56 -38.32 -59.15
C SER A 51 -44.03 -38.91 -57.83
N PRO A 52 -44.66 -39.98 -57.29
CA PRO A 52 -44.25 -40.55 -56.01
C PRO A 52 -42.94 -41.29 -56.16
N GLY A 53 -41.80 -40.70 -55.70
CA GLY A 53 -40.50 -41.31 -55.73
C GLY A 53 -39.32 -40.38 -55.55
N ALA A 54 -39.54 -39.07 -55.42
CA ALA A 54 -38.39 -38.11 -55.19
C ALA A 54 -38.74 -37.12 -54.08
N ALA A 55 -38.56 -37.52 -52.86
CA ALA A 55 -38.33 -36.61 -51.74
C ALA A 55 -36.87 -36.16 -51.77
N ALA A 56 -36.50 -35.37 -52.82
CA ALA A 56 -35.24 -34.64 -52.81
C ALA A 56 -35.51 -33.31 -52.06
N THR A 57 -35.24 -33.27 -50.76
CA THR A 57 -34.94 -32.03 -50.01
C THR A 57 -33.88 -31.31 -50.81
N ALA A 58 -34.03 -29.98 -51.01
CA ALA A 58 -33.01 -29.21 -51.69
C ALA A 58 -31.66 -29.44 -51.01
N PRO A 59 -30.63 -29.89 -51.73
CA PRO A 59 -29.34 -30.34 -51.14
C PRO A 59 -28.66 -29.26 -50.28
N ASP A 60 -28.93 -27.99 -50.52
CA ASP A 60 -28.37 -26.83 -49.77
C ASP A 60 -28.96 -26.70 -48.37
N ALA A 61 -30.23 -27.05 -48.15
CA ALA A 61 -30.84 -26.98 -46.82
C ALA A 61 -30.38 -28.06 -45.86
N ASP A 62 -30.01 -29.26 -46.36
CA ASP A 62 -29.48 -30.36 -45.56
C ASP A 62 -28.06 -30.08 -45.09
N ASP A 63 -27.21 -29.55 -45.97
CA ASP A 63 -25.82 -29.21 -45.66
C ASP A 63 -25.73 -27.98 -44.67
N PHE A 64 -26.60 -27.02 -44.81
CA PHE A 64 -26.74 -25.91 -43.84
C PHE A 64 -27.20 -26.43 -42.47
N GLY A 65 -28.17 -27.30 -42.41
CA GLY A 65 -28.61 -27.96 -41.19
C GLY A 65 -27.46 -28.73 -40.49
N LYS A 66 -26.64 -29.46 -41.25
CA LYS A 66 -25.45 -30.15 -40.73
C LYS A 66 -24.40 -29.18 -40.14
N LEU A 67 -24.19 -28.03 -40.81
CA LEU A 67 -23.30 -26.99 -40.31
C LEU A 67 -23.75 -26.48 -38.95
N LEU A 68 -25.01 -26.14 -38.77
CA LEU A 68 -25.57 -25.67 -37.51
C LEU A 68 -25.52 -26.71 -36.41
N LEU A 69 -25.77 -27.98 -36.73
CA LEU A 69 -25.65 -29.08 -35.77
C LEU A 69 -24.23 -29.33 -35.37
N ALA A 70 -23.27 -29.26 -36.30
CA ALA A 70 -21.85 -29.39 -35.99
C ALA A 70 -21.36 -28.29 -35.04
N GLU A 71 -21.76 -27.05 -35.26
CA GLU A 71 -21.46 -25.94 -34.36
C GLU A 71 -22.04 -26.18 -32.97
N ALA A 72 -23.32 -26.54 -32.88
CA ALA A 72 -24.02 -26.78 -31.62
C ALA A 72 -23.37 -27.92 -30.82
N LEU A 73 -23.05 -29.03 -31.46
CA LEU A 73 -22.40 -30.19 -30.83
C LEU A 73 -20.98 -29.86 -30.31
N LEU A 74 -20.22 -29.11 -31.10
CA LEU A 74 -18.91 -28.65 -30.68
C LEU A 74 -18.99 -27.74 -29.45
N GLU A 75 -19.86 -26.74 -29.48
CA GLU A 75 -20.02 -25.80 -28.36
C GLU A 75 -20.54 -26.47 -27.09
N GLN A 76 -21.46 -27.42 -27.20
CA GLN A 76 -21.90 -28.23 -26.05
C GLN A 76 -20.74 -29.04 -25.46
N CYS A 77 -19.92 -29.68 -26.32
CA CYS A 77 -18.73 -30.44 -25.88
C CYS A 77 -17.73 -29.51 -25.17
N LEU A 78 -17.51 -28.30 -25.68
CA LEU A 78 -16.65 -27.31 -25.06
C LEU A 78 -17.15 -26.85 -23.68
N LYS A 79 -18.45 -26.67 -23.53
CA LYS A 79 -19.08 -26.31 -22.26
C LYS A 79 -18.94 -27.43 -21.22
N GLU A 80 -19.15 -28.68 -21.60
CA GLU A 80 -18.99 -29.84 -20.73
C GLU A 80 -17.53 -30.07 -20.29
N ASN A 81 -16.57 -29.73 -21.13
CA ASN A 81 -15.13 -29.91 -20.87
C ASN A 81 -14.40 -28.59 -20.55
N HIS A 82 -15.09 -27.59 -20.05
CA HIS A 82 -14.56 -26.24 -19.82
C HIS A 82 -13.24 -26.26 -18.99
N ALA A 83 -13.17 -27.06 -17.94
CA ALA A 83 -11.99 -27.15 -17.09
C ALA A 83 -10.74 -27.66 -17.85
N LYS A 84 -10.89 -28.70 -18.67
CA LYS A 84 -9.80 -29.25 -19.47
C LYS A 84 -9.28 -28.26 -20.51
N ILE A 85 -10.19 -27.51 -21.13
CA ILE A 85 -9.87 -26.50 -22.13
C ILE A 85 -9.13 -25.33 -21.47
N LYS A 86 -9.55 -24.89 -20.30
CA LYS A 86 -8.88 -23.87 -19.49
C LYS A 86 -7.45 -24.28 -19.15
N ASP A 87 -7.23 -25.53 -18.77
CA ASP A 87 -5.91 -26.09 -18.50
C ASP A 87 -5.14 -26.44 -19.78
N SER A 88 -5.73 -26.13 -20.94
CA SER A 88 -5.10 -26.36 -22.23
C SER A 88 -4.82 -27.82 -22.54
N ILE A 89 -5.61 -28.73 -21.99
CA ILE A 89 -5.51 -30.17 -22.22
C ILE A 89 -6.28 -30.52 -23.50
N PRO A 90 -5.64 -31.07 -24.56
CA PRO A 90 -6.33 -31.51 -25.77
C PRO A 90 -7.38 -32.58 -25.47
N LEU A 91 -8.53 -32.49 -26.13
CA LEU A 91 -9.59 -33.46 -26.00
C LEU A 91 -9.37 -34.58 -27.06
N PRO A 92 -9.00 -35.82 -26.66
CA PRO A 92 -8.77 -36.86 -27.64
C PRO A 92 -10.09 -37.35 -28.23
N GLU A 93 -10.07 -37.56 -29.53
CA GLU A 93 -11.21 -37.97 -30.38
C GLU A 93 -12.00 -39.16 -29.81
N LYS A 94 -11.32 -40.13 -29.25
CA LYS A 94 -11.92 -41.40 -28.80
C LYS A 94 -12.86 -41.26 -27.60
N ASN A 95 -12.75 -40.18 -26.85
CA ASN A 95 -13.48 -40.00 -25.60
C ASN A 95 -14.70 -39.08 -25.71
N GLU A 96 -14.87 -38.38 -26.84
CA GLU A 96 -15.88 -37.34 -26.98
C GLU A 96 -16.79 -37.58 -28.19
N PRO A 97 -17.95 -38.30 -28.03
CA PRO A 97 -18.84 -38.68 -29.13
C PRO A 97 -19.41 -37.46 -29.87
N LYS A 98 -19.76 -36.38 -29.18
CA LYS A 98 -20.28 -35.14 -29.78
C LYS A 98 -19.28 -34.47 -30.71
N MET A 99 -18.00 -34.51 -30.36
CA MET A 99 -16.93 -33.96 -31.17
C MET A 99 -16.70 -34.77 -32.44
N ASN A 100 -16.81 -36.11 -32.38
CA ASN A 100 -16.75 -36.99 -33.53
C ASN A 100 -17.92 -36.77 -34.52
N GLU A 101 -19.13 -36.60 -33.99
CA GLU A 101 -20.30 -36.33 -34.80
C GLU A 101 -20.15 -34.95 -35.49
N ALA A 102 -19.72 -33.92 -34.76
CA ALA A 102 -19.42 -32.61 -35.34
C ALA A 102 -18.38 -32.67 -36.45
N ARG A 103 -17.30 -33.46 -36.27
CA ARG A 103 -16.28 -33.69 -37.30
C ARG A 103 -16.88 -34.36 -38.54
N ASN A 104 -17.69 -35.39 -38.37
CA ASN A 104 -18.29 -36.11 -39.49
C ASN A 104 -19.19 -35.19 -40.31
N HIS A 105 -19.98 -34.34 -39.65
CA HIS A 105 -20.79 -33.32 -40.34
C HIS A 105 -19.90 -32.33 -41.10
N LEU A 106 -18.88 -31.73 -40.47
CA LEU A 106 -17.97 -30.79 -41.11
C LEU A 106 -17.17 -31.41 -42.26
N SER A 107 -16.69 -32.62 -42.11
CA SER A 107 -15.96 -33.36 -43.17
C SER A 107 -16.89 -33.65 -44.36
N SER A 108 -18.17 -34.04 -44.12
CA SER A 108 -19.16 -34.23 -45.16
C SER A 108 -19.40 -32.92 -45.94
N ILE A 109 -19.54 -31.80 -45.27
CA ILE A 109 -19.75 -30.48 -45.87
C ILE A 109 -18.55 -30.05 -46.71
N LEU A 110 -17.35 -30.14 -46.14
CA LEU A 110 -16.10 -29.66 -46.77
C LEU A 110 -15.71 -30.50 -47.98
N ASN A 111 -16.01 -31.82 -48.00
CA ASN A 111 -15.65 -32.72 -49.08
C ASN A 111 -16.71 -32.80 -50.19
N HIS A 112 -17.97 -32.71 -49.84
CA HIS A 112 -19.08 -32.97 -50.78
C HIS A 112 -20.17 -31.87 -50.78
N GLY A 113 -20.05 -30.85 -49.88
CA GLY A 113 -21.09 -29.85 -49.67
C GLY A 113 -21.24 -28.90 -50.86
N ARG A 114 -22.49 -28.38 -50.98
CA ARG A 114 -22.91 -27.43 -52.01
C ARG A 114 -23.28 -26.09 -51.37
N LEU A 115 -22.70 -25.77 -50.24
CA LEU A 115 -22.95 -24.52 -49.52
C LEU A 115 -22.45 -23.30 -50.27
N SER A 116 -23.11 -22.17 -50.07
CA SER A 116 -22.64 -20.88 -50.55
C SER A 116 -21.23 -20.58 -50.00
N PRO A 117 -20.39 -19.80 -50.70
CA PRO A 117 -19.03 -19.45 -50.23
C PRO A 117 -18.99 -18.92 -48.80
N GLN A 118 -20.02 -18.20 -48.35
CA GLN A 118 -20.12 -17.66 -46.99
C GLN A 118 -20.22 -18.78 -45.93
N TYR A 119 -21.14 -19.75 -46.17
CA TYR A 119 -21.32 -20.87 -45.22
C TYR A 119 -20.16 -21.88 -45.27
N LEU A 120 -19.53 -21.99 -46.45
CA LEU A 120 -18.28 -22.79 -46.56
C LEU A 120 -17.18 -22.16 -45.74
N CYS A 121 -17.06 -20.87 -45.71
CA CYS A 121 -16.11 -20.17 -44.87
C CYS A 121 -16.40 -20.41 -43.36
N GLU A 122 -17.68 -20.32 -42.94
CA GLU A 122 -18.07 -20.64 -41.56
C GLU A 122 -17.71 -22.08 -41.18
N ALA A 123 -17.91 -23.04 -42.07
CA ALA A 123 -17.51 -24.43 -41.86
C ALA A 123 -15.99 -24.57 -41.63
N MET A 124 -15.18 -23.82 -42.40
CA MET A 124 -13.72 -23.81 -42.19
C MET A 124 -13.33 -23.17 -40.83
N LEU A 125 -14.04 -22.11 -40.38
CA LEU A 125 -13.77 -21.51 -39.06
C LEU A 125 -14.08 -22.49 -37.94
N ILE A 126 -15.22 -23.19 -38.01
CA ILE A 126 -15.62 -24.20 -37.02
C ILE A 126 -14.67 -25.39 -37.04
N GLN A 127 -14.24 -25.86 -38.21
CA GLN A 127 -13.27 -26.96 -38.37
C GLN A 127 -11.91 -26.56 -37.78
N GLY A 128 -11.46 -25.32 -37.98
CA GLY A 128 -10.24 -24.81 -37.37
C GLY A 128 -10.31 -24.80 -35.83
N LYS A 129 -11.45 -24.45 -35.27
CA LYS A 129 -11.71 -24.54 -33.82
C LYS A 129 -11.66 -25.98 -33.31
N LEU A 130 -12.27 -26.90 -34.06
CA LEU A 130 -12.22 -28.33 -33.75
C LEU A 130 -10.77 -28.86 -33.71
N HIS A 131 -9.97 -28.57 -34.74
CA HIS A 131 -8.57 -28.97 -34.80
C HIS A 131 -7.72 -28.45 -33.64
N TYR A 132 -7.97 -27.19 -33.21
CA TYR A 132 -7.32 -26.63 -32.03
C TYR A 132 -7.62 -27.42 -30.76
N VAL A 133 -8.91 -27.74 -30.55
CA VAL A 133 -9.36 -28.51 -29.38
C VAL A 133 -8.78 -29.90 -29.34
N GLU A 134 -8.55 -30.52 -30.51
CA GLU A 134 -7.88 -31.81 -30.66
C GLU A 134 -6.36 -31.76 -30.48
N GLY A 135 -5.77 -30.58 -30.46
CA GLY A 135 -4.32 -30.39 -30.40
C GLY A 135 -3.61 -30.37 -31.76
N SER A 136 -4.36 -30.40 -32.88
CA SER A 136 -3.82 -30.31 -34.24
C SER A 136 -3.62 -28.85 -34.66
N TYR A 137 -2.71 -28.14 -34.02
CA TYR A 137 -2.51 -26.71 -34.19
C TYR A 137 -2.15 -26.29 -35.62
N ARG A 138 -1.38 -27.09 -36.36
CA ARG A 138 -1.01 -26.81 -37.76
C ARG A 138 -2.23 -26.84 -38.67
N ASP A 139 -3.11 -27.81 -38.46
CA ASP A 139 -4.32 -27.94 -39.26
C ASP A 139 -5.30 -26.83 -38.98
N ALA A 140 -5.42 -26.38 -37.71
CA ALA A 140 -6.20 -25.22 -37.33
C ALA A 140 -5.72 -23.97 -38.08
N ILE A 141 -4.42 -23.66 -38.09
CA ILE A 141 -3.84 -22.51 -38.79
C ILE A 141 -4.09 -22.64 -40.31
N SER A 142 -3.92 -23.81 -40.89
CA SER A 142 -4.17 -24.08 -42.31
C SER A 142 -5.64 -23.80 -42.67
N MET A 143 -6.58 -24.17 -41.82
CA MET A 143 -8.03 -23.90 -42.05
C MET A 143 -8.31 -22.40 -42.01
N TYR A 144 -7.75 -21.66 -41.08
CA TYR A 144 -7.93 -20.21 -41.00
C TYR A 144 -7.30 -19.46 -42.17
N ALA A 145 -6.14 -19.91 -42.65
CA ALA A 145 -5.52 -19.37 -43.86
C ALA A 145 -6.38 -19.65 -45.11
N ARG A 146 -6.95 -20.85 -45.24
CA ARG A 146 -7.88 -21.17 -46.33
C ARG A 146 -9.18 -20.38 -46.30
N ALA A 147 -9.69 -20.08 -45.07
CA ALA A 147 -10.86 -19.25 -44.85
C ALA A 147 -10.59 -17.76 -45.15
N GLY A 148 -9.30 -17.35 -45.24
CA GLY A 148 -8.90 -15.97 -45.51
C GLY A 148 -9.32 -14.98 -44.44
N ILE A 149 -9.19 -15.37 -43.17
CA ILE A 149 -9.67 -14.54 -42.03
C ILE A 149 -9.00 -13.16 -41.97
N ASP A 150 -7.76 -13.05 -42.46
CA ASP A 150 -6.98 -11.82 -42.42
C ASP A 150 -7.54 -10.73 -43.34
N ASP A 151 -8.23 -11.09 -44.40
CA ASP A 151 -8.84 -10.19 -45.43
C ASP A 151 -10.33 -9.93 -45.21
N MET A 152 -10.93 -10.52 -44.17
CA MET A 152 -12.37 -10.38 -43.90
C MET A 152 -12.72 -8.99 -43.32
N SER A 153 -13.64 -8.30 -44.01
CA SER A 153 -14.28 -7.08 -43.51
C SER A 153 -15.33 -7.38 -42.44
N MET A 154 -15.46 -6.47 -41.46
CA MET A 154 -16.47 -6.53 -40.39
C MET A 154 -17.76 -5.80 -40.72
N GLU A 155 -17.83 -5.13 -41.87
CA GLU A 155 -18.99 -4.36 -42.26
C GLU A 155 -20.21 -5.25 -42.55
N ASN A 156 -21.37 -4.90 -41.98
CA ASN A 156 -22.65 -5.56 -42.16
C ASN A 156 -22.70 -7.07 -41.86
N LYS A 157 -21.77 -7.58 -41.01
CA LYS A 157 -21.83 -8.97 -40.58
C LYS A 157 -22.84 -9.20 -39.46
N PRO A 158 -23.57 -10.34 -39.47
CA PRO A 158 -24.40 -10.72 -38.33
C PRO A 158 -23.53 -11.00 -37.07
N LEU A 159 -24.16 -10.83 -35.90
CA LEU A 159 -23.46 -10.96 -34.61
C LEU A 159 -22.72 -12.30 -34.43
N TYR A 160 -23.36 -13.41 -34.80
CA TYR A 160 -22.75 -14.73 -34.65
C TYR A 160 -21.46 -14.87 -35.48
N GLN A 161 -21.34 -14.23 -36.62
CA GLN A 161 -20.14 -14.22 -37.42
C GLN A 161 -19.02 -13.41 -36.78
N MET A 162 -19.35 -12.29 -36.10
CA MET A 162 -18.38 -11.51 -35.33
C MET A 162 -17.78 -12.37 -34.20
N ARG A 163 -18.65 -13.13 -33.52
CA ARG A 163 -18.19 -14.09 -32.50
C ARG A 163 -17.23 -15.14 -33.08
N LEU A 164 -17.64 -15.81 -34.15
CA LEU A 164 -16.81 -16.82 -34.81
C LEU A 164 -15.45 -16.27 -35.28
N LEU A 165 -15.44 -15.03 -35.77
CA LEU A 165 -14.23 -14.39 -36.24
C LEU A 165 -13.30 -14.00 -35.08
N ALA A 166 -13.83 -13.48 -33.99
CA ALA A 166 -13.06 -13.21 -32.77
C ALA A 166 -12.41 -14.50 -32.23
N GLU A 167 -13.20 -15.57 -32.16
CA GLU A 167 -12.72 -16.90 -31.75
C GLU A 167 -11.65 -17.44 -32.72
N ALA A 168 -11.84 -17.27 -34.04
CA ALA A 168 -10.87 -17.71 -35.03
C ALA A 168 -9.50 -17.01 -34.88
N PHE A 169 -9.49 -15.70 -34.68
CA PHE A 169 -8.25 -14.95 -34.49
C PHE A 169 -7.53 -15.35 -33.19
N VAL A 170 -8.23 -15.48 -32.08
CA VAL A 170 -7.58 -15.91 -30.82
C VAL A 170 -7.03 -17.34 -30.95
N ILE A 171 -7.79 -18.26 -31.58
CA ILE A 171 -7.36 -19.64 -31.78
C ILE A 171 -6.16 -19.71 -32.73
N LYS A 172 -6.12 -18.89 -33.80
CA LYS A 172 -4.95 -18.77 -34.66
C LYS A 172 -3.72 -18.33 -33.87
N GLY A 173 -3.84 -17.29 -33.06
CA GLY A 173 -2.76 -16.81 -32.20
C GLY A 173 -2.29 -17.87 -31.20
N LEU A 174 -3.20 -18.52 -30.48
CA LEU A 174 -2.90 -19.59 -29.54
C LEU A 174 -2.26 -20.81 -30.23
N SER A 175 -2.71 -21.14 -31.44
CA SER A 175 -2.12 -22.22 -32.25
C SER A 175 -0.69 -21.91 -32.67
N LEU A 176 -0.41 -20.66 -33.08
CA LEU A 176 0.93 -20.19 -33.40
C LEU A 176 1.87 -20.21 -32.18
N GLU A 177 1.40 -19.83 -30.99
CA GLU A 177 2.22 -19.93 -29.79
C GLU A 177 2.63 -21.36 -29.43
N ARG A 178 1.76 -22.34 -29.69
CA ARG A 178 1.98 -23.76 -29.35
C ARG A 178 2.80 -24.53 -30.35
N LEU A 179 3.02 -24.00 -31.54
CA LEU A 179 3.89 -24.64 -32.49
C LEU A 179 5.35 -24.72 -31.97
N PRO A 180 6.02 -25.87 -32.01
CA PRO A 180 7.39 -26.00 -31.57
C PRO A 180 8.29 -25.02 -32.32
N ASN A 181 9.21 -24.39 -31.64
CA ASN A 181 10.28 -23.61 -32.23
C ASN A 181 11.23 -24.55 -32.98
N SER A 182 10.95 -24.84 -34.26
CA SER A 182 11.92 -25.53 -35.13
C SER A 182 13.15 -24.63 -35.29
N ILE A 183 14.27 -25.18 -35.79
CA ILE A 183 15.54 -24.50 -36.06
C ILE A 183 15.33 -23.38 -37.12
N ALA A 184 14.41 -22.48 -36.87
CA ALA A 184 14.13 -21.34 -37.72
C ALA A 184 15.09 -20.20 -37.37
N SER A 185 15.46 -19.43 -38.39
CA SER A 185 16.22 -18.21 -38.17
C SER A 185 15.52 -17.27 -37.15
N ARG A 186 16.30 -16.52 -36.39
CA ARG A 186 15.78 -15.56 -35.40
C ARG A 186 14.74 -14.60 -35.98
N HIS A 187 14.88 -14.22 -37.24
CA HIS A 187 13.95 -13.36 -37.98
C HIS A 187 12.55 -14.00 -38.11
N ARG A 188 12.45 -15.28 -38.47
CA ARG A 188 11.15 -15.97 -38.56
C ARG A 188 10.47 -16.16 -37.21
N LEU A 189 11.22 -16.20 -36.13
CA LEU A 189 10.63 -16.22 -34.77
C LEU A 189 10.02 -14.88 -34.42
N THR A 190 10.67 -13.77 -34.79
CA THR A 190 10.15 -12.41 -34.56
C THR A 190 8.90 -12.15 -35.39
N GLU A 191 8.89 -12.50 -36.69
CA GLU A 191 7.69 -12.38 -37.55
C GLU A 191 6.51 -13.16 -36.99
N ARG A 192 6.74 -14.37 -36.51
CA ARG A 192 5.70 -15.19 -35.88
C ARG A 192 5.18 -14.56 -34.60
N GLU A 193 6.04 -13.99 -33.78
CA GLU A 193 5.65 -13.33 -32.56
C GLU A 193 4.83 -12.07 -32.81
N GLU A 194 5.15 -11.32 -33.87
CA GLU A 194 4.36 -10.16 -34.33
C GLU A 194 2.99 -10.59 -34.84
N GLU A 195 2.95 -11.69 -35.64
CA GLU A 195 1.68 -12.27 -36.11
C GLU A 195 0.78 -12.71 -34.95
N VAL A 196 1.34 -13.33 -33.90
CA VAL A 196 0.57 -13.72 -32.70
C VAL A 196 -0.05 -12.51 -32.03
N ILE A 197 0.75 -11.44 -31.82
CA ILE A 197 0.23 -10.20 -31.18
C ILE A 197 -0.87 -9.59 -32.04
N THR A 198 -0.67 -9.49 -33.35
CA THR A 198 -1.65 -8.93 -34.28
C THR A 198 -2.97 -9.74 -34.28
N CYS A 199 -2.87 -11.09 -34.22
CA CYS A 199 -4.03 -11.94 -34.08
C CYS A 199 -4.82 -11.65 -32.78
N PHE A 200 -4.12 -11.50 -31.66
CA PHE A 200 -4.75 -11.23 -30.36
C PHE A 200 -5.37 -9.83 -30.29
N GLU A 201 -4.70 -8.81 -30.81
CA GLU A 201 -5.25 -7.45 -30.90
C GLU A 201 -6.53 -7.42 -31.74
N ARG A 202 -6.54 -8.08 -32.91
CA ARG A 202 -7.75 -8.20 -33.76
C ARG A 202 -8.85 -8.96 -33.05
N ALA A 203 -8.54 -10.09 -32.37
CA ALA A 203 -9.50 -10.87 -31.60
C ALA A 203 -10.15 -10.02 -30.50
N SER A 204 -9.36 -9.25 -29.76
CA SER A 204 -9.85 -8.38 -28.69
C SER A 204 -10.80 -7.31 -29.22
N TRP A 205 -10.45 -6.63 -30.31
CA TRP A 205 -11.29 -5.59 -30.90
C TRP A 205 -12.63 -6.14 -31.40
N ILE A 206 -12.59 -7.28 -32.11
CA ILE A 206 -13.82 -7.90 -32.65
C ILE A 206 -14.70 -8.37 -31.49
N ALA A 207 -14.13 -8.96 -30.43
CA ALA A 207 -14.86 -9.39 -29.26
C ALA A 207 -15.55 -8.21 -28.54
N GLN A 208 -14.85 -7.08 -28.40
CA GLN A 208 -15.41 -5.87 -27.79
C GLN A 208 -16.58 -5.31 -28.62
N VAL A 209 -16.44 -5.23 -29.95
CA VAL A 209 -17.53 -4.77 -30.86
C VAL A 209 -18.69 -5.74 -30.77
N PHE A 210 -18.47 -7.05 -30.81
CA PHE A 210 -19.50 -8.06 -30.66
C PHE A 210 -20.31 -7.86 -29.37
N LEU A 211 -19.67 -7.67 -28.22
CA LEU A 211 -20.36 -7.46 -26.95
C LEU A 211 -21.16 -6.16 -26.92
N GLN A 212 -20.66 -5.09 -27.54
CA GLN A 212 -21.41 -3.84 -27.65
C GLN A 212 -22.67 -3.95 -28.53
N GLU A 213 -22.59 -4.65 -29.65
CA GLU A 213 -23.73 -4.85 -30.52
C GLU A 213 -24.76 -5.81 -29.88
N LEU A 214 -24.29 -6.84 -29.17
CA LEU A 214 -25.13 -7.75 -28.41
C LEU A 214 -25.94 -6.99 -27.34
N GLU A 215 -25.31 -6.10 -26.59
CA GLU A 215 -26.00 -5.28 -25.59
C GLU A 215 -27.04 -4.33 -26.20
N LYS A 216 -26.73 -3.69 -27.34
CA LYS A 216 -27.68 -2.82 -28.04
C LYS A 216 -28.95 -3.58 -28.42
N ILE A 217 -28.82 -4.82 -28.89
CA ILE A 217 -29.99 -5.66 -29.27
C ILE A 217 -30.76 -6.05 -28.01
N THR A 218 -30.09 -6.44 -26.94
CA THR A 218 -30.72 -6.82 -25.67
C THR A 218 -31.50 -5.65 -25.06
N ASN A 219 -30.92 -4.45 -25.05
CA ASN A 219 -31.57 -3.25 -24.53
C ASN A 219 -32.75 -2.78 -25.39
N ASN A 220 -32.67 -2.93 -26.71
CA ASN A 220 -33.76 -2.60 -27.61
C ASN A 220 -34.94 -3.58 -27.51
N THR A 221 -34.68 -4.85 -27.16
CA THR A 221 -35.76 -5.85 -26.95
C THR A 221 -36.48 -5.65 -25.62
N THR A 222 -35.80 -5.21 -24.56
CA THR A 222 -36.42 -4.89 -23.27
C THR A 222 -37.31 -3.65 -23.30
N SER A 223 -37.05 -2.69 -24.20
CA SER A 223 -37.85 -1.47 -24.33
C SER A 223 -39.16 -1.66 -25.14
N ARG A 224 -39.28 -2.77 -25.86
CA ARG A 224 -40.50 -3.07 -26.70
C ARG A 224 -41.34 -4.18 -26.05
N HIS A 225 -41.93 -3.91 -24.91
CA HIS A 225 -43.06 -4.65 -24.30
C HIS A 225 -43.23 -6.13 -24.69
N LEU A 226 -42.72 -7.01 -23.85
CA LEU A 226 -43.39 -8.29 -23.57
C LEU A 226 -43.15 -8.63 -22.12
N LYS A 227 -44.18 -8.48 -21.28
CA LYS A 227 -44.26 -8.99 -19.92
C LYS A 227 -44.01 -10.51 -20.00
N GLY A 228 -42.79 -10.94 -19.61
CA GLY A 228 -42.52 -12.35 -19.50
C GLY A 228 -41.17 -12.87 -20.07
N SER A 229 -40.37 -12.04 -20.75
CA SER A 229 -39.03 -12.49 -21.17
C SER A 229 -38.04 -12.19 -20.06
N HIS A 230 -37.50 -13.23 -19.45
CA HIS A 230 -36.31 -13.09 -18.57
C HIS A 230 -35.18 -12.43 -19.37
N PRO A 231 -34.38 -11.55 -18.75
CA PRO A 231 -33.18 -11.05 -19.38
C PRO A 231 -32.31 -12.25 -19.78
N VAL A 232 -31.86 -12.26 -21.02
CA VAL A 232 -31.01 -13.32 -21.55
C VAL A 232 -29.67 -13.26 -20.79
N ASP A 233 -29.40 -14.25 -19.94
CA ASP A 233 -28.15 -14.43 -19.29
C ASP A 233 -27.14 -14.98 -20.31
N TYR A 234 -26.44 -14.10 -21.03
CA TYR A 234 -25.32 -14.48 -21.87
C TYR A 234 -24.10 -14.83 -21.00
N GLU A 235 -23.60 -16.02 -21.19
CA GLU A 235 -22.40 -16.50 -20.51
C GLU A 235 -21.18 -16.36 -21.44
N LEU A 236 -20.10 -15.76 -20.96
CA LEU A 236 -18.89 -15.57 -21.73
C LEU A 236 -18.21 -16.93 -22.00
N THR A 237 -18.03 -17.29 -23.29
CA THR A 237 -17.35 -18.55 -23.66
C THR A 237 -15.84 -18.42 -23.41
N TYR A 238 -15.14 -19.56 -23.17
CA TYR A 238 -13.70 -19.60 -22.96
C TYR A 238 -12.91 -18.87 -24.07
N PHE A 239 -13.23 -19.12 -25.34
CA PHE A 239 -12.49 -18.47 -26.44
C PHE A 239 -12.80 -17.01 -26.58
N LEU A 240 -13.98 -16.55 -26.20
CA LEU A 240 -14.31 -15.13 -26.20
C LEU A 240 -13.63 -14.40 -25.03
N GLU A 241 -13.56 -15.03 -23.85
CA GLU A 241 -12.77 -14.53 -22.74
C GLU A 241 -11.28 -14.46 -23.11
N ALA A 242 -10.74 -15.54 -23.72
CA ALA A 242 -9.40 -15.55 -24.24
C ALA A 242 -9.15 -14.47 -25.29
N ALA A 243 -10.12 -14.18 -26.18
CA ALA A 243 -10.01 -13.10 -27.15
C ALA A 243 -9.84 -11.74 -26.48
N LEU A 244 -10.57 -11.48 -25.38
CA LEU A 244 -10.47 -10.22 -24.64
C LEU A 244 -9.15 -10.07 -23.89
N GLN A 245 -8.57 -11.16 -23.40
CA GLN A 245 -7.41 -11.08 -22.49
C GLN A 245 -6.06 -11.34 -23.15
N SER A 246 -5.99 -12.11 -24.25
CA SER A 246 -4.72 -12.58 -24.81
C SER A 246 -3.80 -11.44 -25.24
N ALA A 247 -4.35 -10.36 -25.81
CA ALA A 247 -3.56 -9.23 -26.28
C ALA A 247 -2.79 -8.56 -25.14
N TYR A 248 -3.45 -8.13 -24.07
CA TYR A 248 -2.75 -7.49 -22.96
C TYR A 248 -1.87 -8.45 -22.18
N VAL A 249 -2.30 -9.71 -21.99
CA VAL A 249 -1.49 -10.73 -21.29
C VAL A 249 -0.18 -10.98 -22.03
N THR A 250 -0.24 -11.14 -23.36
CA THR A 250 0.96 -11.39 -24.17
C THR A 250 1.88 -10.19 -24.20
N ASN A 251 1.34 -8.96 -24.34
CA ASN A 251 2.14 -7.73 -24.31
C ASN A 251 2.83 -7.55 -22.94
N LEU A 252 2.13 -7.77 -21.84
CA LEU A 252 2.71 -7.68 -20.50
C LEU A 252 3.79 -8.76 -20.26
N LYS A 253 3.56 -10.02 -20.69
CA LYS A 253 4.55 -11.10 -20.59
C LYS A 253 5.84 -10.81 -21.38
N LYS A 254 5.73 -10.13 -22.53
CA LYS A 254 6.86 -9.72 -23.34
C LYS A 254 7.56 -8.44 -22.86
N GLY A 255 7.08 -7.82 -21.79
CA GLY A 255 7.60 -6.58 -21.24
C GLY A 255 7.12 -5.32 -21.94
N ASN A 256 6.16 -5.41 -22.85
CA ASN A 256 5.53 -4.26 -23.53
C ASN A 256 4.47 -3.63 -22.62
N ILE A 257 4.90 -3.08 -21.49
CA ILE A 257 4.01 -2.59 -20.42
C ILE A 257 3.04 -1.52 -20.95
N VAL A 258 3.53 -0.56 -21.74
CA VAL A 258 2.72 0.54 -22.27
C VAL A 258 1.59 0.03 -23.15
N LYS A 259 1.87 -0.89 -24.08
CA LYS A 259 0.85 -1.52 -24.94
C LYS A 259 -0.15 -2.34 -24.13
N GLY A 260 0.35 -3.20 -23.26
CA GLY A 260 -0.50 -4.05 -22.43
C GLY A 260 -1.43 -3.25 -21.51
N MET A 261 -0.94 -2.17 -20.90
CA MET A 261 -1.78 -1.28 -20.09
C MET A 261 -2.83 -0.54 -20.91
N ARG A 262 -2.47 -0.06 -22.12
CA ARG A 262 -3.42 0.59 -23.01
C ARG A 262 -4.59 -0.34 -23.34
N GLU A 263 -4.28 -1.56 -23.77
CA GLU A 263 -5.31 -2.57 -24.11
C GLU A 263 -6.16 -2.95 -22.90
N LEU A 264 -5.56 -3.10 -21.71
CA LEU A 264 -6.32 -3.32 -20.48
C LEU A 264 -7.28 -2.18 -20.16
N ARG A 265 -6.83 -0.94 -20.28
CA ARG A 265 -7.68 0.24 -20.06
C ARG A 265 -8.80 0.34 -21.11
N GLU A 266 -8.53 0.01 -22.37
CA GLU A 266 -9.54 -0.03 -23.43
C GLU A 266 -10.61 -1.07 -23.12
N VAL A 267 -10.22 -2.28 -22.74
CA VAL A 267 -11.16 -3.35 -22.35
C VAL A 267 -12.02 -2.95 -21.14
N LEU A 268 -11.41 -2.30 -20.14
CA LEU A 268 -12.15 -1.83 -18.96
C LEU A 268 -13.14 -0.70 -19.28
N ARG A 269 -12.88 0.10 -20.32
CA ARG A 269 -13.76 1.19 -20.79
C ARG A 269 -14.83 0.75 -21.78
N THR A 270 -14.90 -0.53 -22.10
CA THR A 270 -15.97 -1.09 -22.94
C THR A 270 -17.21 -1.43 -22.12
N VAL A 271 -18.24 -1.93 -22.81
CA VAL A 271 -19.53 -2.31 -22.23
C VAL A 271 -19.39 -3.19 -21.00
N GLU A 272 -20.11 -2.85 -19.95
CA GLU A 272 -20.23 -3.63 -18.73
C GLU A 272 -21.57 -4.36 -18.73
N THR A 273 -21.53 -5.68 -18.88
CA THR A 273 -22.68 -6.56 -18.80
C THR A 273 -22.49 -7.57 -17.67
N LYS A 274 -23.56 -8.23 -17.26
CA LYS A 274 -23.46 -9.31 -16.25
C LYS A 274 -22.44 -10.39 -16.65
N ALA A 275 -22.38 -10.74 -17.93
CA ALA A 275 -21.44 -11.71 -18.47
C ALA A 275 -19.96 -11.28 -18.37
N THR A 276 -19.68 -9.99 -18.53
CA THR A 276 -18.31 -9.44 -18.51
C THR A 276 -17.84 -9.02 -17.13
N GLN A 277 -18.72 -9.07 -16.12
CA GLN A 277 -18.45 -8.53 -14.80
C GLN A 277 -17.23 -9.21 -14.12
N ASN A 278 -17.24 -10.56 -14.06
CA ASN A 278 -16.14 -11.31 -13.47
C ASN A 278 -14.84 -11.11 -14.23
N PHE A 279 -14.90 -11.08 -15.56
CA PHE A 279 -13.75 -10.79 -16.41
C PHE A 279 -13.18 -9.39 -16.10
N LYS A 280 -14.02 -8.37 -15.98
CA LYS A 280 -13.57 -7.00 -15.67
C LYS A 280 -12.95 -6.87 -14.28
N VAL A 281 -13.48 -7.57 -13.29
CA VAL A 281 -12.86 -7.64 -11.95
C VAL A 281 -11.44 -8.19 -12.04
N MET A 282 -11.23 -9.27 -12.80
CA MET A 282 -9.91 -9.86 -13.00
C MET A 282 -8.98 -8.91 -13.79
N ALA A 283 -9.50 -8.26 -14.83
CA ALA A 283 -8.74 -7.28 -15.62
C ALA A 283 -8.35 -6.05 -14.78
N ALA A 284 -9.26 -5.53 -13.96
CA ALA A 284 -9.00 -4.42 -13.04
C ALA A 284 -7.94 -4.79 -11.99
N LYS A 285 -8.02 -6.00 -11.42
CA LYS A 285 -7.01 -6.53 -10.50
C LYS A 285 -5.63 -6.65 -11.17
N HIS A 286 -5.57 -7.15 -12.41
CA HIS A 286 -4.33 -7.24 -13.17
C HIS A 286 -3.73 -5.85 -13.44
N LEU A 287 -4.55 -4.88 -13.86
CA LEU A 287 -4.08 -3.51 -14.08
C LEU A 287 -3.57 -2.87 -12.78
N ALA A 288 -4.30 -3.03 -11.68
CA ALA A 288 -3.85 -2.55 -10.37
C ALA A 288 -2.50 -3.17 -9.97
N GLY A 289 -2.31 -4.47 -10.21
CA GLY A 289 -1.04 -5.16 -9.98
C GLY A 289 0.11 -4.57 -10.81
N VAL A 290 -0.11 -4.31 -12.10
CA VAL A 290 0.90 -3.68 -12.98
C VAL A 290 1.23 -2.26 -12.51
N LEU A 291 0.21 -1.46 -12.17
CA LEU A 291 0.38 -0.09 -11.67
C LEU A 291 1.20 -0.03 -10.38
N LEU A 292 1.02 -1.01 -9.48
CA LEU A 292 1.68 -1.04 -8.18
C LEU A 292 3.10 -1.61 -8.22
N HIS A 293 3.38 -2.55 -9.11
CA HIS A 293 4.63 -3.32 -9.10
C HIS A 293 5.56 -3.00 -10.27
N SER A 294 5.03 -2.57 -11.41
CA SER A 294 5.80 -2.44 -12.64
C SER A 294 5.95 -1.01 -13.14
N LEU A 295 5.23 -0.05 -12.59
CA LEU A 295 5.23 1.34 -13.04
C LEU A 295 5.72 2.27 -11.92
N SER A 296 6.70 3.13 -12.23
CA SER A 296 7.10 4.23 -11.36
C SER A 296 6.13 5.41 -11.51
N GLU A 297 6.04 6.26 -10.49
CA GLU A 297 5.19 7.46 -10.50
C GLU A 297 5.55 8.41 -11.66
N GLU A 298 6.84 8.53 -11.96
CA GLU A 298 7.35 9.40 -13.05
C GLU A 298 6.95 8.91 -14.44
N CYS A 299 6.71 7.61 -14.61
CA CYS A 299 6.32 6.99 -15.87
C CYS A 299 4.81 6.85 -16.04
N TYR A 300 4.02 7.36 -15.10
CA TYR A 300 2.57 7.25 -15.14
C TYR A 300 1.96 8.21 -16.18
N TRP A 301 0.95 7.75 -16.90
CA TRP A 301 0.09 8.57 -17.75
C TRP A 301 -1.39 8.26 -17.47
N SER A 302 -2.20 9.31 -17.49
CA SER A 302 -3.65 9.19 -17.26
C SER A 302 -4.34 8.35 -18.31
N PRO A 303 -5.41 7.60 -17.97
CA PRO A 303 -6.21 6.84 -18.93
C PRO A 303 -6.77 7.64 -20.10
N LEU A 304 -6.96 8.95 -19.94
CA LEU A 304 -7.47 9.85 -20.98
C LEU A 304 -6.36 10.52 -21.79
N SER A 305 -5.12 10.52 -21.33
CA SER A 305 -4.00 11.02 -22.09
C SER A 305 -3.53 9.97 -23.11
N HIS A 306 -3.19 10.43 -24.31
CA HIS A 306 -2.51 9.57 -25.26
C HIS A 306 -1.12 9.22 -24.70
N PRO A 307 -0.63 7.97 -24.86
CA PRO A 307 0.73 7.64 -24.50
C PRO A 307 1.69 8.63 -25.15
N LEU A 308 2.76 8.98 -24.45
CA LEU A 308 3.77 9.92 -24.93
C LEU A 308 4.23 9.54 -26.32
N PRO A 309 4.41 10.50 -27.25
CA PRO A 309 4.78 10.24 -28.65
C PRO A 309 6.05 9.41 -28.81
N GLU A 310 6.93 9.41 -27.81
CA GLU A 310 8.16 8.63 -27.77
C GLU A 310 7.94 7.12 -27.77
N PHE A 311 6.78 6.67 -27.28
CA PHE A 311 6.40 5.26 -27.22
C PHE A 311 5.53 4.78 -28.38
N MET A 312 5.11 5.70 -29.24
CA MET A 312 4.36 5.36 -30.45
C MET A 312 5.36 5.08 -31.59
N SER A 313 5.56 3.80 -31.92
CA SER A 313 6.26 3.45 -33.14
C SER A 313 5.49 4.02 -34.33
N LYS A 314 6.19 4.60 -35.28
CA LYS A 314 5.63 5.20 -36.51
C LYS A 314 4.79 4.23 -37.36
N GLU A 315 4.78 2.97 -37.00
CA GLU A 315 4.10 1.86 -37.73
C GLU A 315 2.66 1.59 -37.27
N GLU A 316 2.18 2.20 -36.18
CA GLU A 316 0.80 2.03 -35.71
C GLU A 316 -0.27 2.73 -36.59
N ASN A 317 0.11 3.49 -37.59
CA ASN A 317 -0.76 4.00 -38.65
C ASN A 317 -1.02 2.99 -39.78
N SER A 318 -0.81 1.72 -39.53
CA SER A 318 -0.97 0.65 -40.50
C SER A 318 -2.45 0.51 -40.89
N PHE A 319 -2.67 0.15 -42.11
CA PHE A 319 -3.93 -0.13 -42.83
C PHE A 319 -5.01 -0.87 -42.06
N ILE A 320 -4.62 -1.55 -40.98
CA ILE A 320 -5.47 -2.41 -40.15
C ILE A 320 -6.45 -1.59 -39.29
N THR A 321 -6.04 -0.41 -38.84
CA THR A 321 -6.86 0.45 -37.98
C THR A 321 -7.98 1.17 -38.71
N GLN A 322 -7.90 1.28 -40.05
CA GLN A 322 -8.95 1.92 -40.86
C GLN A 322 -10.02 0.96 -41.30
N ALA A 323 -9.74 -0.33 -41.39
CA ALA A 323 -10.67 -1.36 -41.91
C ALA A 323 -11.53 -2.03 -40.84
N LEU A 324 -11.19 -1.90 -39.57
CA LEU A 324 -11.94 -2.50 -38.46
C LEU A 324 -12.79 -1.43 -37.76
N ARG A 325 -14.06 -1.73 -37.52
CA ARG A 325 -14.94 -0.91 -36.68
C ARG A 325 -14.36 -0.88 -35.28
N LYS A 326 -13.99 0.31 -34.78
CA LYS A 326 -13.44 0.48 -33.43
C LYS A 326 -14.54 0.33 -32.37
N PRO A 327 -14.27 -0.34 -31.26
CA PRO A 327 -15.21 -0.37 -30.15
C PRO A 327 -15.44 1.06 -29.60
N HIS A 328 -16.67 1.34 -29.23
CA HIS A 328 -17.02 2.60 -28.58
C HIS A 328 -16.55 2.55 -27.11
N LEU A 329 -15.72 3.48 -26.72
CA LEU A 329 -15.29 3.64 -25.33
C LEU A 329 -16.26 4.57 -24.60
N TYR A 330 -16.46 4.34 -23.30
CA TYR A 330 -17.20 5.30 -22.49
C TYR A 330 -16.47 6.63 -22.45
N GLU A 331 -17.18 7.69 -22.83
CA GLU A 331 -16.69 9.08 -22.84
C GLU A 331 -17.72 9.95 -22.09
N GLY A 332 -17.24 10.97 -21.41
CA GLY A 332 -18.10 11.93 -20.73
C GLY A 332 -17.34 12.87 -19.81
N ASP A 333 -17.92 14.03 -19.53
CA ASP A 333 -17.32 15.08 -18.72
C ASP A 333 -17.16 14.69 -17.23
N ASN A 334 -17.88 13.66 -16.79
CA ASN A 334 -17.87 13.17 -15.41
C ASN A 334 -17.00 11.92 -15.20
N LEU A 335 -16.14 11.56 -16.16
CA LEU A 335 -15.21 10.46 -15.99
C LEU A 335 -14.12 10.86 -15.00
N TYR A 336 -14.01 10.08 -13.92
CA TYR A 336 -12.91 10.22 -12.98
C TYR A 336 -11.59 9.91 -13.68
N CYS A 337 -10.65 10.84 -13.59
CA CYS A 337 -9.33 10.70 -14.16
C CYS A 337 -8.29 10.70 -13.05
N PRO A 338 -7.70 9.54 -12.72
CA PRO A 338 -6.67 9.44 -11.69
C PRO A 338 -5.42 10.23 -12.08
N LYS A 339 -4.77 10.85 -11.10
CA LYS A 339 -3.58 11.68 -11.29
C LYS A 339 -2.29 10.87 -11.22
N ASP A 340 -2.28 9.81 -10.42
CA ASP A 340 -1.12 8.95 -10.20
C ASP A 340 -1.50 7.46 -10.30
N ASN A 341 -0.47 6.60 -10.38
CA ASN A 341 -0.64 5.15 -10.50
C ASN A 341 -1.32 4.53 -9.28
N ILE A 342 -1.07 5.06 -8.08
CA ILE A 342 -1.66 4.56 -6.84
C ILE A 342 -3.15 4.91 -6.78
N GLU A 343 -3.54 6.10 -7.26
CA GLU A 343 -4.93 6.52 -7.29
C GLU A 343 -5.76 5.69 -8.28
N GLU A 344 -5.21 5.41 -9.47
CA GLU A 344 -5.85 4.52 -10.44
C GLU A 344 -5.98 3.09 -9.88
N ALA A 345 -4.91 2.57 -9.28
CA ALA A 345 -4.94 1.25 -8.64
C ALA A 345 -5.98 1.19 -7.51
N LEU A 346 -6.06 2.20 -6.67
CA LEU A 346 -7.02 2.28 -5.58
C LEU A 346 -8.47 2.27 -6.10
N LEU A 347 -8.78 3.08 -7.12
CA LEU A 347 -10.10 3.10 -7.73
C LEU A 347 -10.49 1.72 -8.27
N LEU A 348 -9.61 1.10 -9.05
CA LEU A 348 -9.85 -0.22 -9.63
C LEU A 348 -10.06 -1.30 -8.56
N LEU A 349 -9.28 -1.24 -7.49
CA LEU A 349 -9.36 -2.20 -6.39
C LEU A 349 -10.63 -2.02 -5.54
N LEU A 350 -11.08 -0.79 -5.29
CA LEU A 350 -12.34 -0.53 -4.57
C LEU A 350 -13.56 -1.01 -5.36
N ILE A 351 -13.56 -0.83 -6.68
CA ILE A 351 -14.60 -1.40 -7.55
C ILE A 351 -14.55 -2.93 -7.47
N SER A 352 -13.37 -3.51 -7.62
CA SER A 352 -13.18 -4.97 -7.56
C SER A 352 -13.57 -5.55 -6.19
N GLU A 353 -13.26 -4.85 -5.09
CA GLU A 353 -13.65 -5.24 -3.73
C GLU A 353 -15.17 -5.32 -3.57
N SER A 354 -15.87 -4.30 -4.03
CA SER A 354 -17.33 -4.25 -3.97
C SER A 354 -17.99 -5.44 -4.70
N MET A 355 -17.44 -5.81 -5.87
CA MET A 355 -17.95 -6.92 -6.67
C MET A 355 -17.59 -8.28 -6.07
N ALA A 356 -16.34 -8.48 -5.69
CA ALA A 356 -15.87 -9.73 -5.07
C ALA A 356 -16.58 -10.04 -3.74
N THR A 357 -16.84 -9.03 -2.92
CA THR A 357 -17.60 -9.18 -1.67
C THR A 357 -19.02 -9.65 -1.93
N ARG A 358 -19.67 -9.11 -2.97
CA ARG A 358 -21.01 -9.56 -3.37
C ARG A 358 -21.01 -11.02 -3.81
N ASP A 359 -20.05 -11.45 -4.61
CA ASP A 359 -19.96 -12.82 -5.11
C ASP A 359 -19.75 -13.83 -3.98
N VAL A 360 -18.89 -13.51 -3.00
CA VAL A 360 -18.70 -14.35 -1.79
C VAL A 360 -19.99 -14.49 -1.00
N VAL A 361 -20.80 -13.43 -0.89
CA VAL A 361 -22.07 -13.46 -0.15
C VAL A 361 -23.11 -14.28 -0.90
N LEU A 362 -23.18 -14.20 -2.21
CA LEU A 362 -24.12 -14.94 -3.02
C LEU A 362 -23.83 -16.44 -3.07
N SER A 363 -22.57 -16.84 -2.98
CA SER A 363 -22.11 -18.25 -3.05
C SER A 363 -22.21 -19.03 -1.73
N ARG A 364 -23.09 -18.65 -0.81
CA ARG A 364 -23.22 -19.29 0.51
C ARG A 364 -23.92 -20.64 0.53
N ALA A 365 -24.53 -21.06 -0.56
CA ALA A 365 -25.19 -22.34 -0.64
C ALA A 365 -24.18 -23.50 -0.48
N PRO A 366 -24.50 -24.58 0.26
CA PRO A 366 -23.60 -25.71 0.50
C PRO A 366 -23.09 -26.36 -0.80
N GLU A 367 -23.91 -26.32 -1.85
CA GLU A 367 -23.63 -26.88 -3.17
C GLU A 367 -22.55 -26.11 -3.94
N GLN A 368 -22.21 -24.90 -3.50
CA GLN A 368 -21.26 -23.98 -4.14
C GLN A 368 -20.00 -23.77 -3.29
N GLU A 369 -19.57 -24.75 -2.53
CA GLU A 369 -18.43 -24.63 -1.62
C GLU A 369 -17.11 -24.38 -2.39
N GLU A 370 -16.91 -25.05 -3.53
CA GLU A 370 -15.74 -24.86 -4.38
C GLU A 370 -15.73 -23.45 -5.01
N ASP A 371 -16.87 -22.99 -5.53
CA ASP A 371 -17.00 -21.64 -6.10
C ASP A 371 -16.77 -20.56 -5.04
N ARG A 372 -17.26 -20.79 -3.81
CA ARG A 372 -17.01 -19.93 -2.67
C ARG A 372 -15.53 -19.86 -2.31
N ALA A 373 -14.82 -20.99 -2.32
CA ALA A 373 -13.39 -21.04 -2.05
C ALA A 373 -12.58 -20.25 -3.11
N VAL A 374 -13.00 -20.30 -4.36
CA VAL A 374 -12.40 -19.49 -5.45
C VAL A 374 -12.71 -18.01 -5.24
N SER A 375 -13.95 -17.66 -4.93
CA SER A 375 -14.37 -16.28 -4.69
C SER A 375 -13.66 -15.67 -3.47
N LEU A 376 -13.48 -16.45 -2.39
CA LEU A 376 -12.71 -16.03 -1.21
C LEU A 376 -11.24 -15.76 -1.54
N ARG A 377 -10.58 -16.64 -2.31
CA ARG A 377 -9.19 -16.42 -2.75
C ARG A 377 -9.06 -15.17 -3.62
N ASN A 378 -10.00 -14.93 -4.51
CA ASN A 378 -10.02 -13.73 -5.33
C ASN A 378 -10.21 -12.46 -4.48
N ALA A 379 -11.12 -12.49 -3.52
CA ALA A 379 -11.35 -11.39 -2.59
C ALA A 379 -10.10 -11.14 -1.72
N ALA A 380 -9.48 -12.17 -1.15
CA ALA A 380 -8.27 -12.05 -0.36
C ALA A 380 -7.15 -11.36 -1.15
N ALA A 381 -6.92 -11.78 -2.40
CA ALA A 381 -5.91 -11.15 -3.25
C ALA A 381 -6.21 -9.66 -3.57
N ILE A 382 -7.47 -9.26 -3.63
CA ILE A 382 -7.86 -7.84 -3.80
C ILE A 382 -7.57 -7.07 -2.51
N TYR A 383 -7.86 -7.64 -1.34
CA TYR A 383 -7.55 -7.02 -0.06
C TYR A 383 -6.06 -6.89 0.20
N ASP A 384 -5.24 -7.81 -0.28
CA ASP A 384 -3.78 -7.71 -0.22
C ASP A 384 -3.27 -6.49 -1.02
N LEU A 385 -3.74 -6.33 -2.24
CA LEU A 385 -3.40 -5.17 -3.06
C LEU A 385 -3.93 -3.85 -2.48
N LEU A 386 -5.13 -3.85 -1.89
CA LEU A 386 -5.69 -2.70 -1.16
C LEU A 386 -4.82 -2.35 0.05
N SER A 387 -4.34 -3.34 0.79
CA SER A 387 -3.45 -3.13 1.93
C SER A 387 -2.15 -2.45 1.52
N ILE A 388 -1.55 -2.86 0.39
CA ILE A 388 -0.37 -2.22 -0.17
C ILE A 388 -0.68 -0.78 -0.61
N THR A 389 -1.77 -0.59 -1.33
CA THR A 389 -2.14 0.71 -1.92
C THR A 389 -2.48 1.75 -0.87
N LEU A 390 -3.35 1.39 0.08
CA LEU A 390 -3.75 2.27 1.19
C LEU A 390 -2.59 2.48 2.18
N GLY A 391 -1.77 1.45 2.38
CA GLY A 391 -0.56 1.54 3.20
C GLY A 391 0.46 2.54 2.64
N ARG A 392 0.72 2.52 1.32
CA ARG A 392 1.59 3.48 0.64
C ARG A 392 1.09 4.93 0.78
N ARG A 393 -0.22 5.13 0.80
CA ARG A 393 -0.85 6.45 1.02
C ARG A 393 -1.01 6.85 2.48
N GLY A 394 -0.66 5.98 3.43
CA GLY A 394 -0.87 6.23 4.86
C GLY A 394 -2.35 6.29 5.27
N GLN A 395 -3.27 5.78 4.44
CA GLN A 395 -4.72 5.81 4.68
C GLN A 395 -5.16 4.60 5.52
N TYR A 396 -4.55 4.43 6.69
CA TYR A 396 -4.75 3.25 7.54
C TYR A 396 -6.16 3.13 8.11
N VAL A 397 -6.87 4.23 8.32
CA VAL A 397 -8.26 4.23 8.80
C VAL A 397 -9.16 3.58 7.74
N MET A 398 -9.04 4.03 6.49
CA MET A 398 -9.79 3.46 5.37
C MET A 398 -9.44 1.99 5.14
N LEU A 399 -8.15 1.63 5.29
CA LEU A 399 -7.70 0.24 5.24
C LEU A 399 -8.36 -0.61 6.31
N SER A 400 -8.40 -0.15 7.56
CA SER A 400 -9.04 -0.88 8.65
C SER A 400 -10.53 -1.11 8.39
N GLU A 401 -11.24 -0.12 7.87
CA GLU A 401 -12.66 -0.24 7.50
C GLU A 401 -12.91 -1.25 6.37
N CYS A 402 -12.03 -1.25 5.33
CA CYS A 402 -12.10 -2.25 4.26
C CYS A 402 -11.90 -3.67 4.80
N LEU A 403 -10.87 -3.86 5.60
CA LEU A 403 -10.56 -5.17 6.18
C LEU A 403 -11.63 -5.65 7.17
N GLU A 404 -12.22 -4.76 7.96
CA GLU A 404 -13.35 -5.10 8.85
C GLU A 404 -14.58 -5.57 8.05
N ARG A 405 -14.81 -5.04 6.83
CA ARG A 405 -15.85 -5.57 5.94
C ARG A 405 -15.54 -6.99 5.49
N ALA A 406 -14.26 -7.27 5.14
CA ALA A 406 -13.82 -8.61 4.77
C ALA A 406 -14.02 -9.63 5.90
N MET A 407 -13.81 -9.24 7.15
CA MET A 407 -13.99 -10.09 8.32
C MET A 407 -15.44 -10.61 8.49
N LYS A 408 -16.44 -9.96 7.89
CA LYS A 408 -17.83 -10.40 7.98
C LYS A 408 -18.10 -11.72 7.25
N PHE A 409 -17.27 -12.09 6.31
CA PHE A 409 -17.41 -13.31 5.51
C PHE A 409 -16.22 -14.26 5.58
N ALA A 410 -15.05 -13.78 5.98
CA ALA A 410 -13.80 -14.53 6.04
C ALA A 410 -13.19 -14.51 7.45
N PHE A 411 -14.02 -14.74 8.45
CA PHE A 411 -13.62 -14.70 9.88
C PHE A 411 -12.69 -15.85 10.30
N GLU A 412 -12.54 -16.89 9.50
CA GLU A 412 -11.63 -18.02 9.76
C GLU A 412 -10.25 -17.80 9.16
N GLU A 413 -10.09 -16.76 8.33
CA GLU A 413 -8.85 -16.50 7.60
C GLU A 413 -7.84 -15.72 8.48
N PHE A 414 -6.81 -16.42 8.95
CA PHE A 414 -5.72 -15.84 9.74
C PHE A 414 -5.12 -14.59 9.11
N HIS A 415 -4.91 -14.64 7.79
CA HIS A 415 -4.26 -13.57 7.04
C HIS A 415 -5.00 -12.23 7.19
N LEU A 416 -6.32 -12.25 7.07
CA LEU A 416 -7.14 -11.05 7.24
C LEU A 416 -7.12 -10.53 8.69
N TRP A 417 -7.21 -11.40 9.68
CA TRP A 417 -7.08 -11.01 11.09
C TRP A 417 -5.76 -10.30 11.35
N TYR A 418 -4.68 -10.84 10.81
CA TYR A 418 -3.37 -10.27 11.00
C TYR A 418 -3.22 -8.90 10.32
N GLN A 419 -3.74 -8.75 9.09
CA GLN A 419 -3.76 -7.45 8.40
C GLN A 419 -4.59 -6.40 9.14
N VAL A 420 -5.77 -6.77 9.67
CA VAL A 420 -6.58 -5.87 10.52
C VAL A 420 -5.78 -5.43 11.73
N ALA A 421 -5.13 -6.37 12.43
CA ALA A 421 -4.31 -6.05 13.59
C ALA A 421 -3.19 -5.05 13.26
N LEU A 422 -2.47 -5.28 12.15
CA LEU A 422 -1.42 -4.36 11.68
C LEU A 422 -1.98 -2.98 11.32
N SER A 423 -3.13 -2.91 10.65
CA SER A 423 -3.79 -1.65 10.31
C SER A 423 -4.21 -0.87 11.56
N MET A 424 -4.66 -1.57 12.60
CA MET A 424 -5.00 -0.95 13.89
C MET A 424 -3.78 -0.42 14.64
N VAL A 425 -2.63 -1.11 14.54
CA VAL A 425 -1.36 -0.58 15.07
C VAL A 425 -0.99 0.71 14.36
N ALA A 426 -1.11 0.73 13.03
CA ALA A 426 -0.81 1.91 12.22
C ALA A 426 -1.78 3.08 12.48
N CYS A 427 -3.05 2.80 12.80
CA CYS A 427 -4.04 3.81 13.23
C CYS A 427 -3.82 4.33 14.67
N GLY A 428 -2.85 3.79 15.41
CA GLY A 428 -2.65 4.13 16.83
C GLY A 428 -3.64 3.48 17.80
N LYS A 429 -4.51 2.58 17.32
CA LYS A 429 -5.46 1.81 18.14
C LYS A 429 -4.80 0.55 18.72
N SER A 430 -3.65 0.72 19.36
CA SER A 430 -2.76 -0.37 19.78
C SER A 430 -3.40 -1.36 20.75
N ALA A 431 -4.27 -0.90 21.66
CA ALA A 431 -4.97 -1.80 22.60
C ALA A 431 -5.93 -2.77 21.88
N TYR A 432 -6.66 -2.26 20.88
CA TYR A 432 -7.53 -3.08 20.05
C TYR A 432 -6.72 -4.05 19.17
N ALA A 433 -5.59 -3.59 18.64
CA ALA A 433 -4.67 -4.43 17.87
C ALA A 433 -4.17 -5.64 18.67
N VAL A 434 -3.82 -5.46 19.95
CA VAL A 434 -3.42 -6.58 20.83
C VAL A 434 -4.55 -7.60 21.01
N SER A 435 -5.80 -7.15 21.10
CA SER A 435 -6.97 -8.06 21.18
C SER A 435 -7.12 -8.89 19.90
N LEU A 436 -6.92 -8.27 18.73
CA LEU A 436 -6.95 -8.96 17.44
C LEU A 436 -5.77 -9.95 17.29
N LEU A 437 -4.58 -9.58 17.75
CA LEU A 437 -3.42 -10.49 17.75
C LEU A 437 -3.65 -11.72 18.66
N ARG A 438 -4.39 -11.58 19.76
CA ARG A 438 -4.80 -12.74 20.57
C ARG A 438 -5.71 -13.70 19.80
N GLU A 439 -6.62 -13.20 18.95
CA GLU A 439 -7.41 -14.06 18.06
C GLU A 439 -6.53 -14.72 16.98
N CYS A 440 -5.57 -13.99 16.42
CA CYS A 440 -4.58 -14.58 15.51
C CYS A 440 -3.81 -15.75 16.15
N MET A 441 -3.42 -15.63 17.43
CA MET A 441 -2.75 -16.72 18.16
C MET A 441 -3.62 -17.95 18.36
N LYS A 442 -4.95 -17.80 18.45
CA LYS A 442 -5.87 -18.93 18.51
C LYS A 442 -5.97 -19.66 17.18
N LEU A 443 -5.92 -18.92 16.07
CA LEU A 443 -5.97 -19.48 14.73
C LEU A 443 -4.65 -20.18 14.34
N ARG A 444 -3.50 -19.62 14.77
CA ARG A 444 -2.18 -20.19 14.55
C ARG A 444 -1.33 -20.14 15.82
N PRO A 445 -1.50 -21.12 16.74
CA PRO A 445 -0.80 -21.09 18.02
C PRO A 445 0.70 -21.36 17.93
N SER A 446 1.19 -22.00 16.87
CA SER A 446 2.63 -22.29 16.66
C SER A 446 3.39 -21.20 15.90
N ASP A 447 2.73 -20.12 15.49
CA ASP A 447 3.38 -19.03 14.77
C ASP A 447 4.05 -18.04 15.74
N PRO A 448 5.40 -17.98 15.84
CA PRO A 448 6.10 -17.12 16.77
C PRO A 448 6.02 -15.64 16.43
N THR A 449 5.65 -15.29 15.18
CA THR A 449 5.63 -13.90 14.72
C THR A 449 4.50 -13.10 15.37
N VAL A 450 3.38 -13.76 15.67
CA VAL A 450 2.19 -13.11 16.23
C VAL A 450 2.41 -12.65 17.68
N PRO A 451 2.81 -13.53 18.61
CA PRO A 451 3.11 -13.10 19.97
C PRO A 451 4.30 -12.15 20.03
N LEU A 452 5.29 -12.28 19.14
CA LEU A 452 6.39 -11.32 19.06
C LEU A 452 5.90 -9.92 18.66
N MET A 453 4.97 -9.83 17.69
CA MET A 453 4.35 -8.56 17.30
C MET A 453 3.51 -7.98 18.44
N ALA A 454 2.75 -8.80 19.16
CA ALA A 454 1.99 -8.37 20.32
C ALA A 454 2.91 -7.83 21.44
N ALA A 455 4.01 -8.52 21.73
CA ALA A 455 5.04 -8.05 22.69
C ALA A 455 5.60 -6.69 22.26
N LYS A 456 5.92 -6.53 20.97
CA LYS A 456 6.43 -5.26 20.41
C LYS A 456 5.44 -4.11 20.60
N VAL A 457 4.15 -4.33 20.32
CA VAL A 457 3.10 -3.32 20.51
C VAL A 457 2.91 -2.98 22.00
N CYS A 458 2.94 -3.98 22.87
CA CYS A 458 2.86 -3.78 24.31
C CYS A 458 4.05 -2.99 24.87
N ILE A 459 5.28 -3.28 24.40
CA ILE A 459 6.50 -2.56 24.83
C ILE A 459 6.49 -1.12 24.32
N GLY A 460 6.25 -0.94 23.00
CA GLY A 460 6.50 0.33 22.33
C GLY A 460 5.36 1.35 22.43
N SER A 461 4.11 0.88 22.37
CA SER A 461 2.95 1.78 22.25
C SER A 461 2.09 1.86 23.50
N LEU A 462 1.97 0.76 24.25
CA LEU A 462 1.03 0.66 25.38
C LEU A 462 1.71 0.70 26.74
N HIS A 463 2.98 0.40 26.80
CA HIS A 463 3.73 0.23 28.05
C HIS A 463 3.08 -0.84 28.97
N TRP A 464 2.48 -1.87 28.38
CA TRP A 464 1.88 -3.00 29.10
C TRP A 464 2.95 -4.07 29.32
N LEU A 465 3.87 -3.84 30.25
CA LEU A 465 5.07 -4.64 30.42
C LEU A 465 4.80 -6.07 30.92
N GLU A 466 3.76 -6.28 31.72
CA GLU A 466 3.37 -7.62 32.17
C GLU A 466 2.80 -8.48 31.02
N GLU A 467 2.01 -7.86 30.13
CA GLU A 467 1.51 -8.53 28.95
C GLU A 467 2.65 -8.81 27.96
N ALA A 468 3.58 -7.86 27.79
CA ALA A 468 4.76 -8.03 26.94
C ALA A 468 5.63 -9.20 27.41
N GLU A 469 5.82 -9.36 28.73
CA GLU A 469 6.52 -10.50 29.31
C GLU A 469 5.83 -11.82 28.96
N ARG A 470 4.49 -11.88 29.14
CA ARG A 470 3.71 -13.08 28.78
C ARG A 470 3.85 -13.45 27.29
N PHE A 471 3.72 -12.48 26.39
CA PHE A 471 3.87 -12.73 24.96
C PHE A 471 5.30 -13.14 24.58
N ALA A 472 6.31 -12.51 25.15
CA ALA A 472 7.71 -12.91 24.93
C ALA A 472 7.99 -14.33 25.42
N MET A 473 7.42 -14.72 26.57
CA MET A 473 7.52 -16.09 27.10
C MET A 473 6.83 -17.10 26.18
N MET A 474 5.66 -16.77 25.60
CA MET A 474 5.01 -17.64 24.62
C MET A 474 5.93 -17.98 23.44
N VAL A 475 6.71 -17.00 22.92
CA VAL A 475 7.70 -17.25 21.88
C VAL A 475 8.81 -18.18 22.35
N ILE A 476 9.28 -18.00 23.59
CA ILE A 476 10.36 -18.79 24.16
C ILE A 476 9.91 -20.24 24.42
N ASP A 477 8.65 -20.42 24.83
CA ASP A 477 8.05 -21.74 25.13
C ASP A 477 7.89 -22.61 23.88
N LEU A 478 7.84 -22.03 22.68
CA LEU A 478 7.88 -22.74 21.41
C LEU A 478 9.22 -23.42 21.12
N ARG A 479 10.30 -23.01 21.81
CA ARG A 479 11.64 -23.58 21.72
C ARG A 479 12.14 -23.70 20.27
N GLU A 480 12.36 -24.93 19.79
CA GLU A 480 12.88 -25.20 18.44
C GLU A 480 11.88 -24.81 17.32
N GLU A 481 10.57 -24.87 17.57
CA GLU A 481 9.56 -24.43 16.62
C GLU A 481 9.61 -22.92 16.34
N ALA A 482 10.09 -22.12 17.31
CA ALA A 482 10.30 -20.69 17.10
C ALA A 482 11.43 -20.37 16.10
N GLY A 483 12.36 -21.31 15.82
CA GLY A 483 13.46 -21.15 14.89
C GLY A 483 14.28 -19.87 15.15
N GLU A 484 14.47 -19.05 14.15
CA GLU A 484 15.20 -17.77 14.24
C GLU A 484 14.53 -16.73 15.15
N PHE A 485 13.22 -16.85 15.38
CA PHE A 485 12.46 -15.93 16.24
C PHE A 485 12.72 -16.16 17.74
N LEU A 486 13.35 -17.28 18.12
CA LEU A 486 13.67 -17.56 19.52
C LEU A 486 14.59 -16.49 20.11
N SER A 487 15.61 -16.04 19.35
CA SER A 487 16.50 -14.96 19.78
C SER A 487 15.75 -13.64 19.96
N LYS A 488 14.76 -13.37 19.10
CA LYS A 488 13.90 -12.16 19.19
C LYS A 488 12.94 -12.24 20.37
N GLY A 489 12.46 -13.43 20.72
CA GLY A 489 11.70 -13.66 21.96
C GLY A 489 12.49 -13.30 23.21
N TYR A 490 13.75 -13.78 23.31
CA TYR A 490 14.64 -13.40 24.40
C TYR A 490 14.99 -11.91 24.39
N LEU A 491 15.15 -11.30 23.20
CA LEU A 491 15.35 -9.86 23.06
C LEU A 491 14.17 -9.08 23.61
N ALA A 492 12.94 -9.44 23.22
CA ALA A 492 11.72 -8.79 23.71
C ALA A 492 11.57 -8.92 25.23
N LEU A 493 11.85 -10.11 25.78
CA LEU A 493 11.82 -10.35 27.23
C LEU A 493 12.87 -9.50 27.97
N GLY A 494 14.10 -9.43 27.44
CA GLY A 494 15.16 -8.62 28.03
C GLY A 494 14.85 -7.13 28.02
N LEU A 495 14.25 -6.63 26.92
CA LEU A 495 13.76 -5.24 26.84
C LEU A 495 12.64 -4.98 27.85
N THR A 496 11.73 -5.93 28.00
CA THR A 496 10.64 -5.81 28.98
C THR A 496 11.18 -5.69 30.40
N TYR A 497 12.13 -6.54 30.79
CA TYR A 497 12.78 -6.44 32.11
C TYR A 497 13.57 -5.15 32.29
N SER A 498 14.21 -4.66 31.22
CA SER A 498 14.92 -3.37 31.26
C SER A 498 14.00 -2.20 31.52
N LEU A 499 12.79 -2.21 30.89
CA LEU A 499 11.77 -1.18 31.10
C LEU A 499 11.12 -1.33 32.50
N GLN A 500 10.79 -2.53 32.94
CA GLN A 500 10.31 -2.78 34.30
C GLN A 500 11.33 -2.30 35.36
N ALA A 501 12.62 -2.39 35.07
CA ALA A 501 13.68 -1.87 35.95
C ALA A 501 13.65 -0.34 36.05
N THR A 502 13.33 0.35 34.92
CA THR A 502 13.15 1.81 34.93
C THR A 502 11.93 2.26 35.72
N ASP A 503 10.86 1.48 35.74
CA ASP A 503 9.63 1.78 36.48
C ASP A 503 9.72 1.39 37.96
N ALA A 504 10.69 0.55 38.32
CA ALA A 504 10.84 0.05 39.68
C ALA A 504 11.27 1.16 40.65
N THR A 505 10.50 1.37 41.73
CA THR A 505 10.78 2.36 42.77
C THR A 505 11.85 1.92 43.75
N LEU A 506 11.94 0.60 44.03
CA LEU A 506 12.92 0.02 44.95
C LEU A 506 14.22 -0.35 44.23
N LYS A 507 15.32 0.16 44.73
CA LYS A 507 16.66 -0.07 44.13
C LYS A 507 17.03 -1.56 44.06
N SER A 508 16.67 -2.36 45.04
CA SER A 508 16.96 -3.80 45.04
C SER A 508 16.20 -4.53 43.93
N LYS A 509 14.92 -4.14 43.69
CA LYS A 509 14.12 -4.67 42.59
C LYS A 509 14.65 -4.18 41.23
N GLN A 510 15.07 -2.95 41.15
CA GLN A 510 15.70 -2.38 39.97
C GLN A 510 16.98 -3.13 39.60
N ASP A 511 17.89 -3.35 40.54
CA ASP A 511 19.15 -4.08 40.34
C ASP A 511 18.89 -5.55 39.94
N GLU A 512 17.89 -6.19 40.54
CA GLU A 512 17.45 -7.55 40.14
C GLU A 512 16.92 -7.61 38.71
N LEU A 513 16.06 -6.69 38.33
CA LEU A 513 15.48 -6.63 36.98
C LEU A 513 16.56 -6.31 35.94
N HIS A 514 17.48 -5.40 36.20
CA HIS A 514 18.63 -5.15 35.32
C HIS A 514 19.51 -6.39 35.14
N ARG A 515 19.71 -7.18 36.20
CA ARG A 515 20.45 -8.45 36.09
C ARG A 515 19.70 -9.47 35.24
N LYS A 516 18.38 -9.62 35.42
CA LYS A 516 17.54 -10.48 34.59
C LYS A 516 17.54 -10.01 33.13
N ALA A 517 17.43 -8.71 32.88
CA ALA A 517 17.49 -8.14 31.55
C ALA A 517 18.83 -8.46 30.87
N LEU A 518 19.95 -8.26 31.56
CA LEU A 518 21.26 -8.55 30.98
C LEU A 518 21.42 -10.05 30.66
N GLN A 519 21.01 -10.94 31.57
CA GLN A 519 21.06 -12.40 31.35
C GLN A 519 20.22 -12.84 30.14
N THR A 520 18.99 -12.31 30.01
CA THR A 520 18.12 -12.65 28.88
C THR A 520 18.64 -12.10 27.56
N LEU A 521 19.18 -10.88 27.55
CA LEU A 521 19.79 -10.28 26.35
C LEU A 521 21.08 -11.02 25.94
N GLN A 522 21.90 -11.42 26.88
CA GLN A 522 23.07 -12.26 26.60
C GLN A 522 22.67 -13.63 26.05
N ARG A 523 21.54 -14.18 26.52
CA ARG A 523 21.00 -15.42 25.92
C ARG A 523 20.54 -15.21 24.49
N ALA A 524 19.87 -14.09 24.19
CA ALA A 524 19.53 -13.72 22.82
C ALA A 524 20.78 -13.61 21.93
N GLN A 525 21.86 -12.99 22.43
CA GLN A 525 23.13 -12.86 21.74
C GLN A 525 23.81 -14.20 21.47
N GLN A 526 23.75 -15.15 22.44
CA GLN A 526 24.29 -16.51 22.23
C GLN A 526 23.57 -17.26 21.10
N LEU A 527 22.25 -17.03 20.95
CA LEU A 527 21.44 -17.64 19.88
C LEU A 527 21.65 -16.98 18.52
N ALA A 528 21.89 -15.67 18.50
CA ALA A 528 22.13 -14.89 17.29
C ALA A 528 23.31 -13.94 17.46
N PRO A 529 24.55 -14.43 17.45
CA PRO A 529 25.75 -13.62 17.75
C PRO A 529 26.04 -12.56 16.68
N GLY A 530 25.52 -12.71 15.47
CA GLY A 530 25.69 -11.77 14.37
C GLY A 530 24.56 -10.75 14.21
N ASP A 531 23.54 -10.77 15.06
CA ASP A 531 22.41 -9.84 14.96
C ASP A 531 22.78 -8.46 15.56
N PRO A 532 22.91 -7.41 14.73
CA PRO A 532 23.33 -6.09 15.21
C PRO A 532 22.33 -5.48 16.18
N GLN A 533 21.02 -5.80 16.06
CA GLN A 533 20.01 -5.31 16.98
C GLN A 533 20.16 -5.90 18.38
N VAL A 534 20.41 -7.21 18.47
CA VAL A 534 20.62 -7.87 19.76
C VAL A 534 21.86 -7.28 20.42
N ILE A 535 22.95 -7.11 19.68
CA ILE A 535 24.21 -6.54 20.22
C ILE A 535 23.99 -5.09 20.67
N LEU A 536 23.24 -4.28 19.91
CA LEU A 536 22.89 -2.91 20.28
C LEU A 536 22.18 -2.84 21.64
N TYR A 537 21.17 -3.71 21.85
CA TYR A 537 20.43 -3.70 23.12
C TYR A 537 21.20 -4.31 24.29
N VAL A 538 22.10 -5.26 24.04
CA VAL A 538 23.07 -5.71 25.04
C VAL A 538 23.97 -4.55 25.46
N SER A 539 24.50 -3.78 24.51
CA SER A 539 25.33 -2.59 24.76
C SER A 539 24.58 -1.52 25.54
N LEU A 540 23.31 -1.27 25.18
CA LEU A 540 22.43 -0.35 25.91
C LEU A 540 22.25 -0.81 27.38
N GLN A 541 21.97 -2.09 27.58
CA GLN A 541 21.79 -2.64 28.92
C GLN A 541 23.07 -2.56 29.76
N LEU A 542 24.24 -2.83 29.16
CA LEU A 542 25.55 -2.62 29.81
C LEU A 542 25.77 -1.16 30.19
N ALA A 543 25.35 -0.23 29.32
CA ALA A 543 25.41 1.20 29.60
C ALA A 543 24.53 1.58 30.81
N LEU A 544 23.30 1.03 30.88
CA LEU A 544 22.37 1.26 32.00
C LEU A 544 22.91 0.74 33.34
N VAL A 545 23.63 -0.39 33.34
CA VAL A 545 24.31 -0.90 34.53
C VAL A 545 25.70 -0.28 34.73
N ARG A 546 26.03 0.80 34.00
CA ARG A 546 27.28 1.59 34.09
C ARG A 546 28.57 0.85 33.70
N GLN A 547 28.47 -0.22 32.94
CA GLN A 547 29.62 -0.92 32.36
C GLN A 547 29.98 -0.32 30.98
N ILE A 548 30.44 0.96 31.01
CA ILE A 548 30.58 1.76 29.78
C ILE A 548 31.65 1.18 28.84
N SER A 549 32.79 0.69 29.33
CA SER A 549 33.85 0.11 28.49
C SER A 549 33.36 -1.12 27.75
N SER A 550 32.70 -2.06 28.45
CA SER A 550 32.13 -3.25 27.83
C SER A 550 31.02 -2.93 26.86
N ALA A 551 30.23 -1.88 27.15
CA ALA A 551 29.20 -1.39 26.23
C ALA A 551 29.79 -0.89 24.90
N ILE A 552 30.90 -0.15 24.95
CA ILE A 552 31.59 0.35 23.75
C ILE A 552 32.18 -0.81 22.94
N GLU A 553 32.82 -1.78 23.59
CA GLU A 553 33.38 -2.96 22.92
C GLU A 553 32.30 -3.74 22.16
N GLN A 554 31.19 -4.05 22.83
CA GLN A 554 30.03 -4.71 22.18
C GLN A 554 29.44 -3.89 21.02
N LEU A 555 29.32 -2.58 21.21
CA LEU A 555 28.75 -1.71 20.19
C LEU A 555 29.65 -1.60 18.95
N GLN A 556 30.98 -1.66 19.12
CA GLN A 556 31.93 -1.71 18.03
C GLN A 556 31.74 -2.99 17.19
N GLU A 557 31.40 -4.13 17.81
CA GLU A 557 31.09 -5.36 17.08
C GLU A 557 29.77 -5.19 16.24
N ALA A 558 28.74 -4.54 16.80
CA ALA A 558 27.52 -4.23 16.04
C ALA A 558 27.82 -3.34 14.81
N LEU A 559 28.66 -2.32 14.99
CA LEU A 559 29.05 -1.40 13.91
C LEU A 559 29.96 -2.04 12.86
N LYS A 560 30.66 -3.15 13.15
CA LYS A 560 31.36 -3.92 12.12
C LYS A 560 30.40 -4.59 11.14
N VAL A 561 29.23 -5.03 11.62
CA VAL A 561 28.20 -5.66 10.83
C VAL A 561 27.37 -4.62 10.07
N CYS A 562 26.93 -3.58 10.78
CA CYS A 562 26.07 -2.52 10.26
C CYS A 562 26.68 -1.15 10.60
N ARG A 563 27.52 -0.63 9.69
CA ARG A 563 28.30 0.59 9.91
C ARG A 563 27.45 1.84 10.03
N ASP A 564 26.30 1.83 9.36
CA ASP A 564 25.45 3.01 9.16
C ASP A 564 24.21 2.99 10.06
N ASP A 565 24.16 2.15 11.11
CA ASP A 565 23.03 2.15 12.03
C ASP A 565 23.00 3.42 12.89
N ALA A 566 22.00 4.28 12.63
CA ALA A 566 21.79 5.54 13.34
C ALA A 566 21.68 5.35 14.86
N ASN A 567 21.04 4.26 15.33
CA ASN A 567 20.87 4.00 16.76
C ASN A 567 22.18 3.58 17.43
N ALA A 568 22.98 2.77 16.73
CA ALA A 568 24.28 2.36 17.21
C ALA A 568 25.25 3.55 17.28
N LEU A 569 25.30 4.40 16.25
CA LEU A 569 26.10 5.63 16.25
C LEU A 569 25.65 6.61 17.34
N HIS A 570 24.33 6.75 17.54
CA HIS A 570 23.79 7.60 18.60
C HIS A 570 24.19 7.08 19.99
N LEU A 571 24.04 5.77 20.23
CA LEU A 571 24.46 5.17 21.50
C LEU A 571 25.97 5.33 21.72
N LEU A 572 26.80 5.16 20.68
CA LEU A 572 28.26 5.35 20.78
C LEU A 572 28.60 6.78 21.19
N ALA A 573 27.95 7.78 20.61
CA ALA A 573 28.13 9.18 20.99
C ALA A 573 27.73 9.43 22.45
N LEU A 574 26.60 8.85 22.90
CA LEU A 574 26.19 8.95 24.31
C LEU A 574 27.20 8.29 25.26
N LEU A 575 27.79 7.15 24.88
CA LEU A 575 28.80 6.47 25.66
C LEU A 575 30.10 7.29 25.76
N PHE A 576 30.55 7.90 24.64
CA PHE A 576 31.68 8.84 24.68
C PHE A 576 31.38 10.07 25.53
N SER A 577 30.18 10.60 25.46
CA SER A 577 29.74 11.70 26.33
C SER A 577 29.74 11.30 27.81
N ALA A 578 29.33 10.07 28.14
CA ALA A 578 29.40 9.55 29.52
C ALA A 578 30.82 9.41 30.03
N GLN A 579 31.81 9.17 29.16
CA GLN A 579 33.23 9.20 29.46
C GLN A 579 33.85 10.61 29.44
N LYS A 580 33.04 11.64 29.20
CA LYS A 580 33.47 13.05 29.05
C LYS A 580 34.31 13.33 27.79
N HIS A 581 34.32 12.43 26.82
CA HIS A 581 34.96 12.62 25.51
C HIS A 581 34.00 13.33 24.56
N TYR A 582 33.61 14.56 24.94
CA TYR A 582 32.56 15.31 24.22
C TYR A 582 32.91 15.62 22.77
N GLN A 583 34.21 15.87 22.46
CA GLN A 583 34.61 16.13 21.07
C GLN A 583 34.40 14.91 20.18
N HIS A 584 34.85 13.73 20.61
CA HIS A 584 34.63 12.50 19.86
C HIS A 584 33.15 12.17 19.73
N ALA A 585 32.36 12.45 20.78
CA ALA A 585 30.91 12.29 20.72
C ALA A 585 30.29 13.19 19.66
N LEU A 586 30.75 14.45 19.56
CA LEU A 586 30.26 15.41 18.55
C LEU A 586 30.67 15.00 17.13
N ASP A 587 31.89 14.47 16.95
CA ASP A 587 32.37 14.01 15.64
C ASP A 587 31.53 12.83 15.14
N VAL A 588 31.20 11.85 16.01
CA VAL A 588 30.34 10.72 15.70
C VAL A 588 28.92 11.19 15.35
N ILE A 589 28.35 12.14 16.12
CA ILE A 589 27.03 12.70 15.83
C ILE A 589 27.02 13.44 14.49
N ASN A 590 28.03 14.23 14.18
CA ASN A 590 28.11 14.94 12.90
C ASN A 590 28.19 13.96 11.72
N MET A 591 28.97 12.88 11.87
CA MET A 591 29.02 11.81 10.87
C MET A 591 27.63 11.15 10.70
N ALA A 592 26.94 10.82 11.80
CA ALA A 592 25.61 10.23 11.75
C ALA A 592 24.57 11.17 11.12
N ILE A 593 24.65 12.48 11.36
CA ILE A 593 23.70 13.46 10.77
C ILE A 593 23.94 13.61 9.26
N THR A 594 25.15 13.41 8.73
CA THR A 594 25.38 13.45 7.28
C THR A 594 24.65 12.31 6.56
N GLU A 595 24.54 11.14 7.18
CA GLU A 595 23.80 9.99 6.66
C GLU A 595 22.30 10.07 6.95
N TYR A 596 21.92 10.63 8.10
CA TYR A 596 20.54 10.73 8.58
C TYR A 596 20.15 12.18 8.93
N PRO A 597 20.04 13.08 7.93
CA PRO A 597 19.82 14.50 8.18
C PRO A 597 18.45 14.83 8.80
N GLU A 598 17.49 13.93 8.69
CA GLU A 598 16.12 14.11 9.21
C GLU A 598 15.94 13.55 10.64
N ASN A 599 17.00 13.04 11.26
CA ASN A 599 16.91 12.43 12.58
C ASN A 599 17.03 13.47 13.69
N PHE A 600 15.91 13.90 14.24
CA PHE A 600 15.85 14.87 15.33
C PHE A 600 16.56 14.42 16.61
N SER A 601 16.56 13.11 16.94
CA SER A 601 17.21 12.60 18.14
C SER A 601 18.72 12.84 18.11
N LEU A 602 19.35 12.66 16.95
CA LEU A 602 20.76 12.98 16.74
C LEU A 602 21.00 14.49 16.86
N MET A 603 20.11 15.31 16.27
CA MET A 603 20.23 16.77 16.35
C MET A 603 20.07 17.29 17.77
N PHE A 604 19.14 16.75 18.58
CA PHE A 604 19.02 17.10 20.01
C PHE A 604 20.28 16.76 20.80
N SER A 605 20.90 15.61 20.52
CA SER A 605 22.16 15.23 21.15
C SER A 605 23.30 16.17 20.74
N LYS A 606 23.32 16.57 19.45
CA LYS A 606 24.26 17.60 18.95
C LYS A 606 24.11 18.92 19.69
N VAL A 607 22.88 19.43 19.85
CA VAL A 607 22.60 20.66 20.58
C VAL A 607 23.20 20.60 22.00
N LYS A 608 23.00 19.50 22.71
CA LYS A 608 23.54 19.34 24.08
C LYS A 608 25.06 19.23 24.12
N LEU A 609 25.68 18.60 23.16
CA LEU A 609 27.14 18.51 23.04
C LEU A 609 27.75 19.88 22.68
N GLU A 610 27.16 20.60 21.74
CA GLU A 610 27.59 21.96 21.37
C GLU A 610 27.41 22.94 22.52
N GLN A 611 26.34 22.86 23.30
CA GLN A 611 26.13 23.64 24.49
C GLN A 611 27.30 23.50 25.50
N VAL A 612 27.80 22.26 25.68
CA VAL A 612 28.91 21.99 26.60
C VAL A 612 30.26 22.40 26.03
N LEU A 613 30.52 22.17 24.72
CA LEU A 613 31.80 22.38 24.08
C LEU A 613 32.03 23.80 23.57
N LYS A 614 31.00 24.37 22.92
CA LYS A 614 31.09 25.63 22.17
C LYS A 614 30.27 26.74 22.77
N GLY A 615 29.36 26.39 23.68
CA GLY A 615 28.46 27.35 24.34
C GLY A 615 27.07 27.38 23.71
N PRO A 616 26.12 28.12 24.33
CA PRO A 616 24.74 28.15 23.97
C PRO A 616 24.44 28.83 22.59
N GLU A 617 25.35 29.72 22.12
CA GLU A 617 25.18 30.39 20.82
C GLU A 617 25.20 29.41 19.65
N GLU A 618 26.21 28.54 19.58
CA GLU A 618 26.31 27.51 18.53
C GLU A 618 25.16 26.49 18.62
N ALA A 619 24.79 26.10 19.86
CA ALA A 619 23.65 25.22 20.08
C ALA A 619 22.32 25.82 19.53
N LEU A 620 22.13 27.15 19.63
CA LEU A 620 20.99 27.86 19.06
C LEU A 620 20.97 27.81 17.52
N VAL A 621 22.15 27.82 16.86
CA VAL A 621 22.23 27.65 15.40
C VAL A 621 21.65 26.30 15.00
N THR A 622 22.01 25.22 15.72
CA THR A 622 21.46 23.89 15.47
C THR A 622 19.95 23.83 15.75
N CYS A 623 19.44 24.50 16.78
CA CYS A 623 17.99 24.62 17.00
C CYS A 623 17.28 25.32 15.82
N ARG A 624 17.87 26.36 15.23
CA ARG A 624 17.34 26.99 14.00
C ARG A 624 17.30 26.03 12.82
N GLN A 625 18.33 25.17 12.66
CA GLN A 625 18.35 24.14 11.63
C GLN A 625 17.23 23.12 11.85
N MET A 626 16.99 22.70 13.10
CA MET A 626 15.89 21.80 13.45
C MET A 626 14.53 22.38 13.13
N LEU A 627 14.31 23.68 13.41
CA LEU A 627 13.05 24.36 13.05
C LEU A 627 12.82 24.40 11.54
N ARG A 628 13.87 24.70 10.74
CA ARG A 628 13.79 24.66 9.26
C ARG A 628 13.47 23.27 8.75
N LEU A 629 14.15 22.25 9.26
CA LEU A 629 13.89 20.86 8.91
C LEU A 629 12.45 20.48 9.23
N TRP A 630 11.98 20.85 10.43
CA TRP A 630 10.59 20.61 10.82
C TRP A 630 9.61 21.28 9.86
N GLN A 631 9.84 22.53 9.48
CA GLN A 631 9.01 23.25 8.48
C GLN A 631 8.97 22.52 7.14
N THR A 632 10.12 22.02 6.66
CA THR A 632 10.21 21.28 5.41
C THR A 632 9.37 20.02 5.49
N LEU A 633 9.54 19.20 6.53
CA LEU A 633 8.78 17.96 6.73
C LEU A 633 7.28 18.22 6.90
N TYR A 634 6.91 19.29 7.60
CA TYR A 634 5.52 19.69 7.76
C TYR A 634 4.90 20.12 6.42
N SER A 635 5.61 20.90 5.62
CA SER A 635 5.15 21.34 4.29
C SER A 635 4.94 20.15 3.36
N PHE A 636 5.83 19.16 3.38
CA PHE A 636 5.63 17.92 2.63
C PHE A 636 4.40 17.13 3.11
N SER A 637 4.16 17.05 4.41
CA SER A 637 2.98 16.38 4.95
C SER A 637 1.66 17.08 4.58
N GLN A 638 1.67 18.38 4.42
CA GLN A 638 0.52 19.19 3.97
C GLN A 638 0.27 19.06 2.47
N LEU A 639 1.33 19.05 1.63
CA LEU A 639 1.20 18.84 0.20
C LEU A 639 0.60 17.48 -0.14
N GLY A 640 0.93 16.43 0.59
CA GLY A 640 0.28 15.12 0.46
C GLY A 640 -1.17 15.07 0.91
N GLY A 641 -1.65 16.09 1.65
CA GLY A 641 -3.03 16.22 2.14
C GLY A 641 -3.92 17.19 1.35
N LEU A 642 -3.34 18.17 0.65
CA LEU A 642 -4.05 19.28 0.00
C LEU A 642 -4.48 19.03 -1.45
N GLU A 643 -4.13 17.89 -2.05
CA GLU A 643 -4.66 17.52 -3.36
C GLU A 643 -6.13 17.04 -3.34
N LYS A 644 -6.84 17.17 -2.23
CA LYS A 644 -8.21 16.65 -2.06
C LYS A 644 -9.36 17.59 -2.37
N ASP A 645 -9.14 18.88 -2.64
CA ASP A 645 -10.22 19.81 -2.97
C ASP A 645 -9.91 20.64 -4.24
N GLY A 646 -9.97 19.95 -5.38
CA GLY A 646 -9.98 20.57 -6.70
C GLY A 646 -11.41 20.74 -7.22
N SER A 647 -12.23 21.59 -6.59
CA SER A 647 -13.42 22.13 -7.21
C SER A 647 -13.04 23.29 -8.11
N LEU A 648 -13.30 23.11 -9.41
CA LEU A 648 -13.19 24.10 -10.45
C LEU A 648 -13.91 25.40 -10.10
N GLY A 649 -13.17 26.46 -9.94
CA GLY A 649 -13.64 27.84 -9.93
C GLY A 649 -12.57 28.71 -10.57
N GLU A 650 -12.82 29.16 -11.81
CA GLU A 650 -11.99 30.11 -12.51
C GLU A 650 -11.77 31.39 -11.71
N GLY A 651 -10.54 31.83 -11.62
CA GLY A 651 -10.19 33.24 -11.34
C GLY A 651 -9.98 33.59 -9.88
N VAL A 652 -9.13 32.89 -9.16
CA VAL A 652 -8.53 33.45 -7.94
C VAL A 652 -7.01 33.33 -8.04
N THR A 653 -6.36 34.49 -8.23
CA THR A 653 -4.94 34.69 -8.02
C THR A 653 -4.51 33.95 -6.74
N LEU A 654 -3.63 32.96 -6.90
CA LEU A 654 -2.94 32.27 -5.82
C LEU A 654 -2.33 33.31 -4.86
N LYS A 655 -3.05 33.67 -3.81
CA LYS A 655 -2.42 34.23 -2.63
C LYS A 655 -1.50 33.12 -2.10
N LYS A 656 -0.20 33.31 -2.28
CA LYS A 656 0.85 32.59 -1.57
C LYS A 656 0.40 32.49 -0.12
N GLN A 657 0.00 31.30 0.32
CA GLN A 657 -0.19 31.02 1.73
C GLN A 657 1.14 31.32 2.41
N SER A 658 1.10 32.32 3.28
CA SER A 658 2.24 32.77 4.06
C SER A 658 2.75 31.58 4.86
N GLY A 659 3.88 30.99 4.44
CA GLY A 659 4.52 29.93 5.19
C GLY A 659 4.76 30.41 6.62
N MET A 660 4.46 29.56 7.58
CA MET A 660 4.75 29.77 8.99
C MET A 660 6.26 29.97 9.13
N HIS A 661 6.72 31.21 9.25
CA HIS A 661 8.12 31.53 9.47
C HIS A 661 8.45 31.29 10.95
N LEU A 662 8.94 30.10 11.26
CA LEU A 662 9.47 29.76 12.57
C LEU A 662 10.93 30.25 12.63
N THR A 663 11.15 31.48 13.12
CA THR A 663 12.48 32.05 13.31
C THR A 663 12.74 32.25 14.80
N LEU A 664 13.90 31.78 15.26
CA LEU A 664 14.38 32.12 16.61
C LEU A 664 14.70 33.60 16.64
N PRO A 665 14.38 34.33 17.74
CA PRO A 665 14.76 35.71 17.91
C PRO A 665 16.29 35.86 17.93
N ASP A 666 16.83 36.89 17.25
CA ASP A 666 18.25 37.20 17.30
C ASP A 666 18.56 38.07 18.55
N ALA A 667 19.55 37.61 19.30
CA ALA A 667 19.96 38.31 20.54
C ALA A 667 20.66 39.66 20.29
N HIS A 668 21.07 39.95 19.03
CA HIS A 668 21.84 41.17 18.71
C HIS A 668 21.01 42.34 18.17
N ASP A 669 19.73 42.15 17.90
CA ASP A 669 18.85 43.26 17.43
C ASP A 669 18.02 43.86 18.58
N ALA A 670 18.70 44.41 19.57
CA ALA A 670 18.04 44.98 20.73
C ALA A 670 17.51 46.41 20.55
N ASP A 671 17.64 47.05 19.36
CA ASP A 671 17.30 48.45 19.34
C ASP A 671 16.65 48.96 18.05
N SER A 672 15.63 48.51 17.59
CA SER A 672 14.63 49.17 16.74
C SER A 672 13.78 48.16 15.94
N GLY A 673 12.60 47.93 16.36
CA GLY A 673 11.60 47.31 15.49
C GLY A 673 10.83 46.13 16.07
N SER A 674 11.21 45.61 17.20
CA SER A 674 10.64 44.37 17.78
C SER A 674 9.17 44.45 18.18
N ARG A 675 8.59 45.61 18.37
CA ARG A 675 7.16 45.74 18.76
C ARG A 675 6.17 45.52 17.63
N ARG A 676 6.60 45.61 16.35
CA ARG A 676 5.72 45.38 15.20
C ARG A 676 5.75 43.93 14.70
N ALA A 677 6.90 43.27 14.78
CA ALA A 677 7.02 41.90 14.28
C ALA A 677 6.32 40.89 15.19
N SER A 678 6.44 41.05 16.52
CA SER A 678 5.75 40.17 17.50
C SER A 678 4.23 40.28 17.43
N SER A 679 3.72 41.52 17.28
CA SER A 679 2.29 41.77 17.12
C SER A 679 1.72 41.24 15.81
N ILE A 680 2.48 41.25 14.72
CA ILE A 680 2.04 40.75 13.39
C ILE A 680 2.04 39.23 13.32
N ALA A 681 2.99 38.56 13.96
CA ALA A 681 3.03 37.10 14.02
C ALA A 681 1.93 36.54 14.91
N ALA A 682 1.72 37.13 16.08
CA ALA A 682 0.61 36.76 16.97
C ALA A 682 -0.75 37.09 16.37
N SER A 683 -0.92 38.27 15.76
CA SER A 683 -2.14 38.70 15.06
C SER A 683 -2.46 37.82 13.85
N ARG A 684 -1.46 37.38 13.07
CA ARG A 684 -1.64 36.46 11.94
C ARG A 684 -1.95 35.04 12.38
N LEU A 685 -1.40 34.60 13.52
CA LEU A 685 -1.74 33.30 14.11
C LEU A 685 -3.17 33.36 14.69
N GLU A 686 -3.56 34.47 15.33
CA GLU A 686 -4.91 34.68 15.81
C GLU A 686 -5.93 34.83 14.66
N GLU A 687 -5.57 35.50 13.56
CA GLU A 687 -6.36 35.63 12.36
C GLU A 687 -6.52 34.29 11.63
N ALA A 688 -5.47 33.50 11.52
CA ALA A 688 -5.50 32.11 10.98
C ALA A 688 -6.27 31.14 11.89
N MET A 689 -6.33 31.41 13.18
CA MET A 689 -7.11 30.63 14.14
C MET A 689 -8.56 31.10 14.27
N SER A 690 -8.87 32.37 13.99
CA SER A 690 -10.23 32.89 14.02
C SER A 690 -11.05 32.63 12.76
N GLU A 691 -10.42 32.38 11.62
CA GLU A 691 -11.09 31.89 10.39
C GLU A 691 -11.50 30.42 10.46
N LEU A 692 -10.97 29.66 11.42
CA LEU A 692 -11.29 28.25 11.61
C LEU A 692 -12.00 28.05 12.96
N THR A 693 -13.28 28.36 13.03
CA THR A 693 -14.18 27.90 14.10
C THR A 693 -14.41 26.36 14.01
N VAL A 694 -13.33 25.60 13.92
CA VAL A 694 -13.34 24.14 13.95
C VAL A 694 -12.67 23.70 15.25
N PRO A 695 -13.24 22.73 15.99
CA PRO A 695 -12.72 22.32 17.29
C PRO A 695 -11.23 21.94 17.19
N SER A 696 -10.45 22.35 18.18
CA SER A 696 -8.98 22.27 18.26
C SER A 696 -8.35 20.90 18.00
N SER A 697 -9.12 19.85 17.83
CA SER A 697 -8.67 18.51 17.45
C SER A 697 -8.36 18.33 15.95
N VAL A 698 -8.82 19.26 15.09
CA VAL A 698 -8.66 19.16 13.62
C VAL A 698 -7.42 19.90 13.11
N LEU A 699 -6.87 20.83 13.90
CA LEU A 699 -5.69 21.63 13.53
C LEU A 699 -4.36 20.85 13.59
N LYS A 700 -4.33 19.68 14.19
CA LYS A 700 -3.14 18.82 14.23
C LYS A 700 -3.20 17.74 13.12
N GLN A 701 -3.28 18.18 11.88
CA GLN A 701 -3.13 17.29 10.74
C GLN A 701 -1.65 16.91 10.62
N GLY A 702 -1.36 15.65 10.91
CA GLY A 702 -0.02 15.08 10.89
C GLY A 702 0.21 14.14 12.08
N PRO A 703 1.27 13.34 12.05
CA PRO A 703 1.60 12.47 13.19
C PRO A 703 1.84 13.32 14.43
N VAL A 704 1.21 12.98 15.55
CA VAL A 704 1.34 13.66 16.86
C VAL A 704 2.81 13.87 17.24
N GLN A 705 3.67 12.99 16.79
CA GLN A 705 5.11 13.00 17.01
C GLN A 705 5.82 14.22 16.40
N LEU A 706 5.34 14.75 15.27
CA LEU A 706 5.88 16.00 14.69
C LEU A 706 5.63 17.20 15.60
N TRP A 707 4.46 17.29 16.18
CA TRP A 707 4.09 18.40 17.05
C TRP A 707 4.80 18.33 18.40
N THR A 708 4.97 17.15 18.98
CA THR A 708 5.77 16.94 20.19
C THR A 708 7.24 17.26 19.96
N THR A 709 7.78 16.95 18.78
CA THR A 709 9.13 17.33 18.40
C THR A 709 9.28 18.86 18.32
N LEU A 710 8.32 19.55 17.75
CA LEU A 710 8.32 21.02 17.69
C LEU A 710 8.29 21.65 19.09
N GLU A 711 7.43 21.15 19.99
CA GLU A 711 7.42 21.56 21.40
C GLU A 711 8.82 21.41 22.02
N GLN A 712 9.46 20.26 21.85
CA GLN A 712 10.78 19.98 22.41
C GLN A 712 11.84 20.93 21.85
N ILE A 713 11.79 21.27 20.55
CA ILE A 713 12.74 22.23 19.94
C ILE A 713 12.59 23.60 20.59
N TRP A 714 11.35 24.10 20.76
CA TRP A 714 11.09 25.37 21.41
C TRP A 714 11.54 25.40 22.86
N LEU A 715 11.27 24.33 23.61
CA LEU A 715 11.71 24.22 25.02
C LEU A 715 13.23 24.14 25.15
N GLN A 716 13.91 23.44 24.24
CA GLN A 716 15.38 23.38 24.21
C GLN A 716 15.99 24.75 23.89
N ALA A 717 15.41 25.49 22.93
CA ALA A 717 15.81 26.86 22.64
C ALA A 717 15.57 27.80 23.83
N ALA A 718 14.44 27.66 24.52
CA ALA A 718 14.16 28.42 25.72
C ALA A 718 15.18 28.17 26.83
N GLU A 719 15.60 26.91 27.02
CA GLU A 719 16.64 26.57 28.01
C GLU A 719 17.97 27.28 27.71
N LEU A 720 18.39 27.28 26.43
CA LEU A 720 19.60 27.95 25.98
C LEU A 720 19.54 29.47 26.15
N PHE A 721 18.42 30.11 25.84
CA PHE A 721 18.21 31.55 26.09
C PHE A 721 18.18 31.90 27.56
N MET A 722 17.64 31.03 28.43
CA MET A 722 17.70 31.21 29.87
C MET A 722 19.13 31.16 30.40
N GLU A 723 19.96 30.27 29.88
CA GLU A 723 21.39 30.22 30.25
C GLU A 723 22.14 31.52 29.91
N GLN A 724 21.80 32.12 28.77
CA GLN A 724 22.33 33.42 28.35
C GLN A 724 21.68 34.61 29.10
N ARG A 725 20.70 34.37 29.96
CA ARG A 725 19.87 35.38 30.63
C ARG A 725 19.03 36.26 29.69
N HIS A 726 18.77 35.77 28.46
CA HIS A 726 17.85 36.42 27.52
C HIS A 726 16.40 35.99 27.82
N LEU A 727 15.85 36.56 28.91
CA LEU A 727 14.56 36.14 29.49
C LEU A 727 13.34 36.48 28.62
N LYS A 728 13.47 37.48 27.72
CA LYS A 728 12.39 37.85 26.79
C LYS A 728 12.27 36.80 25.69
N GLU A 729 13.39 36.43 25.10
CA GLU A 729 13.49 35.46 24.04
C GLU A 729 13.12 34.06 24.54
N ALA A 730 13.57 33.70 25.75
CA ALA A 730 13.13 32.48 26.43
C ALA A 730 11.62 32.45 26.63
N GLY A 731 11.03 33.59 27.07
CA GLY A 731 9.59 33.74 27.23
C GLY A 731 8.81 33.53 25.93
N PHE A 732 9.32 34.07 24.82
CA PHE A 732 8.75 33.86 23.49
C PHE A 732 8.75 32.38 23.12
N CYS A 733 9.88 31.69 23.23
CA CYS A 733 9.99 30.26 22.91
C CYS A 733 9.03 29.40 23.77
N ILE A 734 8.91 29.71 25.07
CA ILE A 734 7.99 28.99 25.95
C ILE A 734 6.53 29.27 25.57
N GLN A 735 6.22 30.48 25.11
CA GLN A 735 4.87 30.83 24.67
C GLN A 735 4.49 30.09 23.40
N GLU A 736 5.42 29.94 22.44
CA GLU A 736 5.21 29.13 21.23
C GLU A 736 4.97 27.64 21.59
N ALA A 737 5.78 27.07 22.50
CA ALA A 737 5.56 25.71 23.00
C ALA A 737 4.19 25.56 23.69
N ALA A 738 3.78 26.59 24.48
CA ALA A 738 2.49 26.62 25.17
C ALA A 738 1.29 26.72 24.22
N GLY A 739 1.45 27.38 23.08
CA GLY A 739 0.44 27.40 22.02
C GLY A 739 0.18 26.00 21.45
N LEU A 740 1.20 25.13 21.43
CA LEU A 740 1.06 23.76 20.98
C LEU A 740 0.43 22.85 22.04
N PHE A 741 0.96 22.87 23.26
CA PHE A 741 0.54 22.01 24.38
C PHE A 741 0.49 22.78 25.71
N PRO A 742 -0.60 23.53 25.95
CA PRO A 742 -0.68 24.43 27.11
C PRO A 742 -0.62 23.70 28.47
N THR A 743 -1.04 22.45 28.53
CA THR A 743 -1.08 21.63 29.74
C THR A 743 0.10 20.66 29.86
N SER A 744 1.09 20.75 28.98
CA SER A 744 2.29 19.91 29.05
C SER A 744 3.08 20.23 30.34
N HIS A 745 3.42 19.17 31.08
CA HIS A 745 4.25 19.31 32.29
C HIS A 745 5.60 19.96 31.97
N SER A 746 6.17 19.73 30.79
CA SER A 746 7.44 20.31 30.34
C SER A 746 7.31 21.82 30.13
N VAL A 747 6.22 22.27 29.51
CA VAL A 747 5.91 23.70 29.32
C VAL A 747 5.69 24.38 30.66
N LEU A 748 4.86 23.79 31.54
CA LEU A 748 4.61 24.34 32.88
C LEU A 748 5.88 24.45 33.70
N TYR A 749 6.74 23.43 33.65
CA TYR A 749 8.04 23.44 34.32
C TYR A 749 8.94 24.58 33.81
N MET A 750 9.03 24.74 32.48
CA MET A 750 9.87 25.81 31.92
C MET A 750 9.33 27.22 32.21
N ARG A 751 8.00 27.41 32.26
CA ARG A 751 7.38 28.63 32.76
C ARG A 751 7.75 28.88 34.21
N GLY A 752 7.71 27.85 35.03
CA GLY A 752 8.11 27.95 36.44
C GLY A 752 9.56 28.41 36.60
N ARG A 753 10.49 27.81 35.85
CA ARG A 753 11.90 28.22 35.82
C ARG A 753 12.10 29.66 35.36
N LEU A 754 11.37 30.08 34.34
CA LEU A 754 11.42 31.46 33.85
C LEU A 754 10.88 32.46 34.91
N ALA A 755 9.80 32.11 35.61
CA ALA A 755 9.25 32.92 36.70
C ALA A 755 10.24 33.00 37.87
N GLU A 756 10.89 31.92 38.23
CA GLU A 756 11.96 31.87 39.23
C GLU A 756 13.11 32.80 38.85
N MET A 757 13.60 32.76 37.60
CA MET A 757 14.67 33.64 37.12
C MET A 757 14.26 35.11 37.07
N LYS A 758 12.97 35.41 36.93
CA LYS A 758 12.40 36.76 37.01
C LYS A 758 12.19 37.24 38.45
N GLY A 759 12.33 36.34 39.42
CA GLY A 759 12.16 36.63 40.86
C GLY A 759 10.71 36.44 41.36
N SER A 760 9.79 35.94 40.53
CA SER A 760 8.38 35.67 40.90
C SER A 760 8.24 34.31 41.54
N LEU A 761 8.76 34.11 42.75
CA LEU A 761 8.85 32.80 43.41
C LEU A 761 7.48 32.16 43.69
N GLU A 762 6.46 32.92 44.00
CA GLU A 762 5.12 32.36 44.25
C GLU A 762 4.46 31.87 42.96
N GLU A 763 4.63 32.59 41.86
CA GLU A 763 4.18 32.13 40.54
C GLU A 763 4.93 30.86 40.13
N ALA A 764 6.23 30.78 40.33
CA ALA A 764 7.04 29.61 40.05
C ALA A 764 6.55 28.38 40.84
N LYS A 765 6.26 28.51 42.13
CA LYS A 765 5.72 27.42 42.97
C LYS A 765 4.37 26.93 42.47
N GLN A 766 3.49 27.86 42.06
CA GLN A 766 2.18 27.49 41.52
C GLN A 766 2.34 26.65 40.26
N LEU A 767 3.16 27.10 39.31
CA LEU A 767 3.43 26.41 38.06
C LEU A 767 4.11 25.03 38.25
N TYR A 768 5.02 24.91 39.24
CA TYR A 768 5.62 23.62 39.56
C TYR A 768 4.60 22.67 40.18
N LYS A 769 3.68 23.14 41.02
CA LYS A 769 2.58 22.34 41.55
C LYS A 769 1.66 21.84 40.43
N GLU A 770 1.29 22.73 39.50
CA GLU A 770 0.49 22.40 38.34
C GLU A 770 1.23 21.35 37.45
N ALA A 771 2.53 21.50 37.23
CA ALA A 771 3.32 20.53 36.48
C ALA A 771 3.35 19.16 37.17
N LEU A 772 3.40 19.09 38.51
CA LEU A 772 3.34 17.86 39.27
C LEU A 772 1.96 17.19 39.27
N THR A 773 0.86 17.94 39.07
CA THR A 773 -0.46 17.31 38.87
C THR A 773 -0.54 16.52 37.59
N VAL A 774 0.22 16.94 36.57
CA VAL A 774 0.30 16.27 35.28
C VAL A 774 1.34 15.13 35.30
N ASN A 775 2.48 15.36 35.94
CA ASN A 775 3.55 14.35 36.07
C ASN A 775 4.00 14.25 37.54
N PRO A 776 3.32 13.39 38.35
CA PRO A 776 3.61 13.26 39.78
C PRO A 776 5.03 12.79 40.11
N ASP A 777 5.63 12.01 39.18
CA ASP A 777 6.96 11.42 39.37
C ASP A 777 8.11 12.31 38.85
N GLY A 778 7.83 13.52 38.46
CA GLY A 778 8.79 14.49 37.92
C GLY A 778 9.85 14.94 38.93
N VAL A 779 10.92 14.16 39.13
CA VAL A 779 11.99 14.43 40.13
C VAL A 779 12.58 15.85 39.99
N ARG A 780 12.80 16.32 38.77
CA ARG A 780 13.30 17.68 38.49
C ARG A 780 12.32 18.74 38.97
N ILE A 781 11.02 18.52 38.72
CA ILE A 781 9.95 19.47 39.13
C ILE A 781 9.86 19.52 40.65
N MET A 782 9.90 18.33 41.31
CA MET A 782 9.90 18.23 42.78
C MET A 782 11.13 18.95 43.39
N HIS A 783 12.31 18.80 42.78
CA HIS A 783 13.51 19.45 43.25
C HIS A 783 13.42 20.96 43.16
N SER A 784 13.00 21.48 41.97
CA SER A 784 12.84 22.93 41.78
C SER A 784 11.71 23.51 42.65
N LEU A 785 10.64 22.79 42.91
CA LEU A 785 9.58 23.21 43.84
C LEU A 785 10.16 23.34 45.27
N LYS A 786 10.92 22.37 45.73
CA LYS A 786 11.56 22.39 47.05
C LYS A 786 12.58 23.52 47.20
N GLU A 787 13.35 23.79 46.15
CA GLU A 787 14.28 24.92 46.10
C GLU A 787 13.55 26.25 46.19
N ALA A 788 12.47 26.42 45.40
CA ALA A 788 11.64 27.62 45.42
C ALA A 788 10.91 27.82 46.78
N GLU A 789 10.52 26.73 47.45
CA GLU A 789 9.93 26.78 48.78
C GLU A 789 10.96 27.19 49.82
N THR A 790 12.21 26.67 49.77
CA THR A 790 13.28 27.04 50.70
C THR A 790 13.73 28.49 50.52
N GLN A 791 13.80 28.97 49.27
CA GLN A 791 14.16 30.36 48.96
C GLN A 791 13.07 31.35 49.44
N SER A 792 11.80 30.98 49.41
CA SER A 792 10.71 31.82 49.91
C SER A 792 10.62 31.84 51.45
N GLN A 793 11.15 30.84 52.15
CA GLN A 793 11.14 30.76 53.59
C GLN A 793 12.36 31.40 54.25
N ALA A 794 13.36 31.81 53.46
CA ALA A 794 14.57 32.49 54.01
C ALA A 794 14.27 34.00 54.19
N PRO A 795 14.07 34.50 55.41
CA PRO A 795 13.77 35.91 55.59
C PRO A 795 15.02 36.77 55.36
N GLU A 796 14.84 37.86 54.60
CA GLU A 796 15.55 39.17 54.54
C GLU A 796 17.04 39.29 55.03
N ILE A 797 17.73 38.26 55.48
CA ILE A 797 19.10 38.33 55.99
C ILE A 797 20.17 38.50 54.88
N GLN A 798 19.83 38.26 53.62
CA GLN A 798 20.81 38.36 52.52
C GLN A 798 20.88 39.74 51.86
N TYR A 799 19.88 40.60 52.00
CA TYR A 799 19.94 41.95 51.41
C TYR A 799 20.87 42.92 52.12
N SER A 800 21.21 42.65 53.37
CA SER A 800 22.18 43.48 54.12
C SER A 800 23.64 43.13 53.82
N ARG A 801 23.97 41.95 53.38
CA ARG A 801 25.34 41.54 53.03
C ARG A 801 25.85 42.08 51.67
N PHE A 802 24.99 42.36 50.73
CA PHE A 802 25.38 42.89 49.40
C PHE A 802 25.57 44.42 49.38
N ARG A 803 25.08 45.19 50.38
CA ARG A 803 25.30 46.62 50.47
C ARG A 803 26.59 47.00 51.14
N PHE A 804 27.25 46.12 51.88
CA PHE A 804 28.51 46.41 52.59
C PHE A 804 29.78 46.05 51.79
N SER A 805 29.69 45.35 50.69
CA SER A 805 30.84 44.95 49.86
C SER A 805 31.23 45.96 48.77
N ALA A 806 30.45 47.01 48.60
CA ALA A 806 30.68 48.00 47.52
C ALA A 806 31.48 49.23 47.92
N HIS A 807 31.91 49.32 49.18
CA HIS A 807 32.65 50.50 49.67
C HIS A 807 34.05 50.26 50.22
N ALA A 808 34.66 49.07 50.05
CA ALA A 808 36.01 48.85 50.56
C ALA A 808 36.92 48.20 49.46
N SER A 809 37.30 49.00 48.48
CA SER A 809 38.44 48.70 47.61
C SER A 809 39.09 49.98 47.09
N ARG A 810 39.90 50.59 47.90
CA ARG A 810 41.05 51.45 47.53
C ARG A 810 42.10 51.42 48.65
N SER A 811 43.15 50.65 48.43
CA SER A 811 44.52 50.94 48.75
C SER A 811 45.37 49.62 48.78
N SER A 812 46.23 49.46 47.86
CA SER A 812 47.41 48.64 47.90
C SER A 812 48.49 49.33 48.76
N PRO A 813 49.51 48.71 49.37
CA PRO A 813 50.61 48.03 48.65
C PRO A 813 51.12 46.73 49.30
N SER A 814 51.85 45.97 48.57
CA SER A 814 52.80 44.93 48.94
C SER A 814 54.09 45.55 49.62
N PRO A 815 55.12 44.77 50.08
CA PRO A 815 55.49 43.35 50.06
C PRO A 815 56.20 42.79 51.34
N SER A 816 56.71 41.53 51.12
CA SER A 816 57.82 40.84 51.92
C SER A 816 57.38 39.95 53.09
N GLY A 817 57.66 38.65 52.98
CA GLY A 817 58.87 38.06 53.43
C GLY A 817 58.61 36.94 54.43
N ASP A 818 59.02 35.79 54.04
CA ASP A 818 59.79 34.80 54.88
C ASP A 818 59.13 33.77 55.81
N SER A 819 59.41 32.53 55.37
CA SER A 819 59.84 31.33 56.15
C SER A 819 58.99 30.85 57.35
N GLY A 820 58.79 29.52 57.41
CA GLY A 820 58.85 28.78 58.63
C GLY A 820 57.91 27.60 58.74
N GLN A 821 58.46 26.49 58.37
CA GLN A 821 58.34 25.13 58.95
C GLN A 821 57.23 24.83 59.99
N GLY A 822 56.60 23.68 59.78
CA GLY A 822 56.38 22.73 60.83
C GLY A 822 55.05 22.00 60.98
N ARG A 823 55.07 20.79 60.59
CA ARG A 823 54.46 19.59 61.23
C ARG A 823 53.02 19.47 61.56
N ASP A 824 52.48 18.42 60.88
CA ASP A 824 51.66 17.28 61.38
C ASP A 824 50.51 17.60 62.39
N VAL A 825 49.33 17.11 61.99
CA VAL A 825 48.60 16.03 62.68
C VAL A 825 47.21 15.94 62.16
N LEU A 826 46.84 14.82 61.58
CA LEU A 826 45.62 14.03 61.57
C LEU A 826 44.34 14.73 62.11
N ASP A 827 43.24 14.84 61.28
CA ASP A 827 42.13 13.93 61.54
C ASP A 827 40.94 14.24 60.63
N THR A 828 40.39 13.18 60.08
CA THR A 828 38.98 12.85 59.70
C THR A 828 38.13 13.89 58.98
N GLY A 829 37.73 13.45 57.73
CA GLY A 829 36.82 14.06 56.81
C GLY A 829 35.35 14.24 57.28
N PRO A 830 34.50 14.72 56.45
CA PRO A 830 33.70 13.75 55.70
C PRO A 830 33.66 14.04 54.19
N LYS A 831 33.65 12.97 53.46
CA LYS A 831 33.45 12.91 52.01
C LYS A 831 32.10 13.50 51.61
N HIS A 832 32.11 14.58 50.85
CA HIS A 832 30.94 14.95 50.06
C HIS A 832 30.88 14.05 48.82
N PRO A 833 29.73 13.43 48.55
CA PRO A 833 29.55 12.70 47.31
C PRO A 833 29.41 13.69 46.16
N VAL A 834 30.28 13.51 45.18
CA VAL A 834 30.12 14.12 43.83
C VAL A 834 28.77 13.70 43.32
N ALA A 835 27.90 14.66 43.10
CA ALA A 835 26.64 14.47 42.45
C ALA A 835 26.90 14.01 41.02
N GLY A 836 26.77 12.70 40.79
CA GLY A 836 26.63 12.15 39.46
C GLY A 836 25.38 12.73 38.87
N THR A 837 25.50 13.51 37.83
CA THR A 837 24.42 13.91 36.98
C THR A 837 23.80 12.64 36.42
N ARG A 838 22.73 12.17 37.07
CA ARG A 838 21.79 11.23 36.43
C ARG A 838 21.22 11.97 35.25
N ALA A 839 21.60 11.55 34.04
CA ALA A 839 20.78 11.79 32.87
C ALA A 839 19.40 11.18 33.19
N SER A 840 18.42 11.99 33.42
CA SER A 840 17.04 11.52 33.42
C SER A 840 16.80 10.84 32.08
N PRO A 841 16.15 9.69 32.06
CA PRO A 841 15.57 9.22 30.83
C PRO A 841 14.51 10.28 30.46
N GLY A 842 14.91 11.22 29.59
CA GLY A 842 13.91 11.84 28.75
C GLY A 842 13.16 10.70 28.14
N GLN A 843 11.85 10.78 28.05
CA GLN A 843 11.04 9.91 27.24
C GLN A 843 11.54 10.02 25.79
N GLY A 844 12.73 9.51 25.54
CA GLY A 844 13.15 9.07 24.23
C GLY A 844 12.33 7.81 23.99
N GLN A 845 11.18 7.98 23.38
CA GLN A 845 10.62 6.88 22.63
C GLN A 845 11.77 6.42 21.74
N ALA A 846 12.41 5.32 22.15
CA ALA A 846 13.27 4.60 21.26
C ALA A 846 12.36 4.29 20.06
N ASN A 847 12.56 5.01 18.98
CA ASN A 847 11.97 4.66 17.71
C ASN A 847 12.52 3.29 17.38
N LEU A 848 11.79 2.27 17.83
CA LEU A 848 12.00 0.90 17.48
C LEU A 848 11.66 0.79 15.99
N SER A 849 12.62 1.14 15.15
CA SER A 849 12.55 0.97 13.70
C SER A 849 12.60 -0.50 13.30
N TRP A 850 11.67 -1.29 13.83
CA TRP A 850 11.46 -2.67 13.42
C TRP A 850 10.69 -2.78 12.11
N VAL A 851 10.27 -1.66 11.50
CA VAL A 851 9.34 -1.62 10.34
C VAL A 851 10.05 -1.56 9.00
N GLN A 852 11.39 -1.53 8.95
CA GLN A 852 12.10 -1.65 7.68
C GLN A 852 12.88 -2.96 7.60
N GLY A 853 12.14 -4.09 7.64
CA GLY A 853 12.62 -5.32 7.04
C GLY A 853 12.48 -5.19 5.53
N LYS A 854 13.58 -5.27 4.79
CA LYS A 854 13.57 -5.51 3.34
C LYS A 854 12.63 -6.68 3.06
N PRO A 855 11.84 -6.65 1.96
CA PRO A 855 11.05 -7.81 1.57
C PRO A 855 12.01 -8.98 1.36
N VAL A 856 11.75 -10.05 2.06
CA VAL A 856 12.35 -11.36 1.79
C VAL A 856 11.97 -11.70 0.36
N GLN A 857 12.97 -11.86 -0.51
CA GLN A 857 12.79 -12.52 -1.80
C GLN A 857 12.23 -13.91 -1.51
N GLU A 858 10.97 -14.12 -1.81
CA GLU A 858 10.42 -15.44 -1.97
C GLU A 858 11.15 -16.11 -3.12
N ALA A 859 12.01 -17.05 -2.76
CA ALA A 859 12.46 -18.09 -3.67
C ALA A 859 11.23 -18.92 -4.05
N GLY A 860 11.05 -19.13 -5.35
CA GLY A 860 9.88 -19.73 -5.94
C GLY A 860 9.58 -21.18 -5.50
N VAL A 861 8.31 -21.45 -5.42
CA VAL A 861 7.65 -22.64 -6.00
C VAL A 861 6.36 -22.16 -6.67
#